data_7ab8e76f9c073287559100f58746259a
#
_entry.id   7ab8e76f9c073287559100f58746259a
#
_cell.length_a   1.000
_cell.length_b   1.000
_cell.length_c   1.000
_cell.angle_alpha   90.00
_cell.angle_beta   90.00
_cell.angle_gamma   90.00
#
_symmetry.space_group_name_H-M   'P 1'
#
loop_
_entity.id
_entity.type
_entity.pdbx_description
1 polymer ?
#
loop_
_entity_poly.entity_id
_entity_poly.type
_entity_poly.pdbx_seq_one_letter_code
_entity_poly.pdbx_strand_id
1 'polypeptide(L)'
;MLTYNEVLQRFKGGNYNNKKTCNVICPCHNDKEASLSITDKGDKIVMKCHAGCDTEDIIAAVGLTFKDLGSEEAAAATTWKDKLIDYVGKNIEAVYDYTDENGKYLYSKVRFQGKVIRYVTVDYAKDTYKFGKPEDIKTCMYNLPAALKAIKQGFEVYITEGEKDTNTLKNLGFSAVTAGAVGDWRKEFAKYFTGAKVVILPDNDEAGLKLKDKIIKDLRPFAHSVKSVITSKADKGDVTDYIAAEGHTKEDLQNLVNEVPAIAAPWIEIIERKDGSQKKKVNAGLLKGCISRNLNYKCVKGSFYWYENGYYKKTDKDTVKAKIIAYIPDSLISDNLINNIYNLMLADDEHIAREEDFNTNENYINFRNGLYNIATKSLEPHDSSILYSRQVNTDYIPDAALAETSTFTKFICDLCKDESGIVDQERYNALAEIAGLAISNIYGYRTKKAAILHSPVGNTGKSQFVALITNLIGAASIENIPLQNMNEDKGRFVFANAELIRLIINGDQGKATIKDSSIFKSITGGDYIKIEAKGKDVKSLTFKGFIIIACNDLPYIADDKGEHVYRRFHIVPCTHEVPEKERDPEILNKMLEELPAIVNWAIEGLHRLIANRYNFTEVAAGKEYIENYRKSSDTVFSFLIDEGYIITKNLDDKLSKKALFTAYSTYCTENERTRVGVQQFGERVTKLTGYPIVRTFVNNMRDYFVQGIKMDNDGFRAATYEQENIFNNTR
;
A
#
# COMPACT_ATOMS: atom_id res chain seq x y z
N MET A 1 22.95 -46.29 33.84
CA MET A 1 22.94 -45.14 34.76
C MET A 1 24.32 -45.04 35.37
N LEU A 2 24.97 -43.92 35.24
CA LEU A 2 26.21 -43.60 35.96
C LEU A 2 25.89 -43.23 37.41
N THR A 3 26.83 -43.43 38.30
CA THR A 3 26.69 -42.97 39.70
C THR A 3 26.75 -41.43 39.75
N TYR A 4 26.14 -40.84 40.76
CA TYR A 4 26.14 -39.36 40.94
C TYR A 4 27.56 -38.78 40.90
N ASN A 5 28.54 -39.46 41.49
CA ASN A 5 29.93 -39.03 41.47
C ASN A 5 30.58 -39.12 40.09
N GLU A 6 30.27 -40.13 39.29
CA GLU A 6 30.75 -40.26 37.91
C GLU A 6 30.19 -39.16 37.01
N VAL A 7 28.91 -38.74 37.21
CA VAL A 7 28.31 -37.61 36.50
C VAL A 7 28.97 -36.29 36.91
N LEU A 8 29.19 -36.06 38.23
CA LEU A 8 29.83 -34.86 38.73
C LEU A 8 31.26 -34.67 38.19
N GLN A 9 32.02 -35.76 38.00
CA GLN A 9 33.39 -35.70 37.44
C GLN A 9 33.47 -35.17 36.00
N ARG A 10 32.37 -35.12 35.27
CA ARG A 10 32.30 -34.56 33.92
C ARG A 10 32.25 -33.04 33.90
N PHE A 11 32.01 -32.39 35.05
CA PHE A 11 31.87 -30.94 35.17
C PHE A 11 33.04 -30.33 35.92
N LYS A 12 33.37 -29.07 35.63
CA LYS A 12 34.44 -28.31 36.29
C LYS A 12 33.88 -27.46 37.44
N GLY A 13 34.68 -27.15 38.42
CA GLY A 13 34.41 -26.14 39.46
C GLY A 13 33.43 -26.58 40.56
N GLY A 14 33.18 -27.89 40.73
CA GLY A 14 32.29 -28.38 41.75
C GLY A 14 32.97 -28.59 43.10
N ASN A 15 32.29 -28.25 44.20
CA ASN A 15 32.72 -28.57 45.55
C ASN A 15 32.07 -29.90 45.92
N TYR A 16 32.81 -31.00 45.73
CA TYR A 16 32.33 -32.39 45.83
C TYR A 16 32.18 -32.88 47.28
N ASN A 17 31.48 -32.14 48.11
CA ASN A 17 31.15 -32.56 49.46
C ASN A 17 29.88 -33.42 49.45
N ASN A 18 29.90 -34.62 49.94
CA ASN A 18 28.86 -35.65 50.08
C ASN A 18 27.38 -35.15 50.24
N LYS A 19 26.99 -34.12 49.56
CA LYS A 19 25.65 -33.55 49.56
C LYS A 19 24.87 -34.07 48.35
N LYS A 20 23.57 -34.28 48.53
CA LYS A 20 22.65 -34.68 47.44
C LYS A 20 22.52 -33.67 46.32
N THR A 21 23.04 -32.44 46.44
CA THR A 21 23.05 -31.39 45.42
C THR A 21 24.43 -30.73 45.41
N CYS A 22 25.02 -30.61 44.23
CA CYS A 22 26.29 -29.95 43.99
C CYS A 22 26.11 -28.88 42.88
N ASN A 23 26.69 -27.70 43.08
CA ASN A 23 26.74 -26.67 42.06
C ASN A 23 28.08 -26.74 41.33
N VAL A 24 28.03 -26.72 39.99
CA VAL A 24 29.16 -26.83 39.10
C VAL A 24 29.11 -25.73 38.00
N ILE A 25 30.22 -25.51 37.31
CA ILE A 25 30.27 -24.61 36.17
C ILE A 25 29.47 -25.21 35.01
N CYS A 26 28.54 -24.44 34.44
CA CYS A 26 27.78 -24.84 33.26
C CYS A 26 28.66 -24.82 32.01
N PRO A 27 28.70 -25.88 31.19
CA PRO A 27 29.52 -25.95 30.00
C PRO A 27 28.92 -25.16 28.79
N CYS A 28 27.66 -24.75 28.88
CA CYS A 28 26.92 -24.16 27.72
C CYS A 28 26.95 -22.64 27.66
N HIS A 29 27.52 -21.95 28.65
CA HIS A 29 27.70 -20.51 28.65
C HIS A 29 28.99 -20.10 29.39
N ASN A 30 29.41 -18.84 29.25
CA ASN A 30 30.64 -18.33 29.88
C ASN A 30 30.41 -18.13 31.41
N ASP A 31 30.46 -19.20 32.16
CA ASP A 31 30.16 -19.27 33.58
C ASP A 31 31.41 -18.96 34.43
N LYS A 32 31.34 -17.89 35.23
CA LYS A 32 32.41 -17.47 36.15
C LYS A 32 32.20 -17.96 37.57
N GLU A 33 30.95 -18.29 37.93
CA GLU A 33 30.52 -18.80 39.20
C GLU A 33 29.60 -20.02 38.97
N ALA A 34 29.70 -21.08 39.79
CA ALA A 34 28.97 -22.32 39.61
C ALA A 34 27.45 -22.12 39.55
N SER A 35 26.88 -22.02 38.34
CA SER A 35 25.44 -21.75 38.06
C SER A 35 24.63 -22.99 37.72
N LEU A 36 25.23 -24.16 37.58
CA LEU A 36 24.55 -25.41 37.28
C LEU A 36 24.41 -26.27 38.56
N SER A 37 23.18 -26.48 39.02
CA SER A 37 22.86 -27.37 40.13
C SER A 37 22.63 -28.81 39.64
N ILE A 38 23.36 -29.77 40.15
CA ILE A 38 23.18 -31.21 39.88
C ILE A 38 22.74 -31.88 41.18
N THR A 39 21.59 -32.58 41.12
CA THR A 39 20.94 -33.18 42.31
C THR A 39 20.70 -34.66 42.10
N ASP A 40 21.14 -35.47 43.07
CA ASP A 40 20.78 -36.89 43.16
C ASP A 40 19.42 -37.05 43.83
N LYS A 41 18.46 -37.63 43.08
CA LYS A 41 17.10 -37.98 43.56
C LYS A 41 16.97 -39.44 43.99
N GLY A 42 18.06 -40.23 43.88
CA GLY A 42 18.11 -41.66 44.25
C GLY A 42 17.81 -42.58 43.06
N ASP A 43 16.78 -42.31 42.32
CA ASP A 43 16.35 -42.99 41.10
C ASP A 43 16.83 -42.31 39.80
N LYS A 44 17.14 -41.03 39.87
CA LYS A 44 17.63 -40.22 38.75
C LYS A 44 18.48 -39.04 39.23
N ILE A 45 19.32 -38.54 38.33
CA ILE A 45 20.10 -37.32 38.52
C ILE A 45 19.43 -36.19 37.74
N VAL A 46 19.15 -35.08 38.43
CA VAL A 46 18.49 -33.90 37.83
C VAL A 46 19.49 -32.74 37.77
N MET A 47 19.50 -32.03 36.61
CA MET A 47 20.36 -30.87 36.38
C MET A 47 19.48 -29.62 36.16
N LYS A 48 19.92 -28.46 36.72
CA LYS A 48 19.24 -27.19 36.52
C LYS A 48 20.27 -26.06 36.42
N CYS A 49 20.39 -25.49 35.27
CA CYS A 49 21.17 -24.27 35.07
C CYS A 49 20.34 -23.02 35.46
N HIS A 50 20.89 -22.17 36.35
CA HIS A 50 20.23 -20.93 36.77
C HIS A 50 20.29 -19.83 35.73
N ALA A 51 21.15 -19.96 34.70
CA ALA A 51 21.21 -19.07 33.52
C ALA A 51 20.28 -19.49 32.38
N GLY A 52 19.54 -20.64 32.55
CA GLY A 52 18.49 -21.04 31.59
C GLY A 52 18.95 -21.96 30.45
N CYS A 53 20.14 -22.58 30.55
CA CYS A 53 20.57 -23.59 29.54
C CYS A 53 19.75 -24.88 29.68
N ASP A 54 19.38 -25.49 28.57
CA ASP A 54 18.64 -26.74 28.53
C ASP A 54 19.50 -27.91 28.96
N THR A 55 18.88 -28.88 29.67
CA THR A 55 19.60 -30.06 30.19
C THR A 55 20.20 -30.89 29.06
N GLU A 56 19.54 -30.96 27.92
CA GLU A 56 20.00 -31.67 26.72
C GLU A 56 21.33 -31.12 26.20
N ASP A 57 21.44 -29.79 26.09
CA ASP A 57 22.68 -29.12 25.68
C ASP A 57 23.80 -29.33 26.69
N ILE A 58 23.45 -29.28 27.99
CA ILE A 58 24.41 -29.47 29.08
C ILE A 58 25.01 -30.86 29.08
N ILE A 59 24.19 -31.91 28.96
CA ILE A 59 24.67 -33.31 28.94
C ILE A 59 25.44 -33.60 27.66
N ALA A 60 25.00 -33.07 26.50
CA ALA A 60 25.71 -33.21 25.24
C ALA A 60 27.11 -32.57 25.29
N ALA A 61 27.25 -31.39 25.91
CA ALA A 61 28.52 -30.68 26.04
C ALA A 61 29.57 -31.43 26.87
N VAL A 62 29.15 -32.36 27.75
CA VAL A 62 30.05 -33.18 28.59
C VAL A 62 30.06 -34.65 28.17
N GLY A 63 29.45 -35.01 27.05
CA GLY A 63 29.43 -36.34 26.46
C GLY A 63 28.59 -37.34 27.28
N LEU A 64 27.54 -36.88 27.94
CA LEU A 64 26.55 -37.69 28.63
C LEU A 64 25.25 -37.80 27.84
N THR A 65 24.45 -38.79 28.16
CA THR A 65 23.11 -39.02 27.63
C THR A 65 22.09 -39.09 28.77
N PHE A 66 20.81 -38.90 28.49
CA PHE A 66 19.74 -39.07 29.49
C PHE A 66 19.75 -40.45 30.16
N LYS A 67 20.17 -41.47 29.44
CA LYS A 67 20.33 -42.84 29.97
C LYS A 67 21.38 -42.94 31.08
N ASP A 68 22.40 -42.10 31.02
CA ASP A 68 23.45 -42.02 32.04
C ASP A 68 22.93 -41.37 33.33
N LEU A 69 21.85 -40.56 33.23
CA LEU A 69 21.20 -39.89 34.35
C LEU A 69 20.06 -40.71 34.99
N GLY A 70 19.76 -41.92 34.49
CA GLY A 70 18.72 -42.79 35.01
C GLY A 70 17.29 -42.55 34.50
N SER A 71 17.13 -41.74 33.50
CA SER A 71 15.85 -41.55 32.82
C SER A 71 15.77 -42.46 31.59
N GLU A 72 14.98 -43.53 31.67
CA GLU A 72 14.68 -44.43 30.52
C GLU A 72 13.62 -43.90 29.58
N GLU A 73 13.06 -42.77 29.81
CA GLU A 73 12.15 -42.13 28.84
C GLU A 73 12.96 -41.43 27.75
N ALA A 74 12.97 -42.07 26.58
CA ALA A 74 13.04 -41.28 25.36
C ALA A 74 11.94 -40.21 25.49
N ALA A 75 12.32 -38.93 25.58
CA ALA A 75 11.41 -37.83 25.73
C ALA A 75 10.28 -37.97 24.71
N ALA A 76 9.09 -38.37 25.13
CA ALA A 76 7.89 -37.91 24.49
C ALA A 76 8.06 -36.39 24.45
N ALA A 77 8.09 -35.84 23.24
CA ALA A 77 8.41 -34.42 23.03
C ALA A 77 7.59 -33.57 24.01
N THR A 78 8.26 -33.03 25.04
CA THR A 78 7.59 -32.28 26.12
C THR A 78 7.04 -31.04 25.47
N THR A 79 5.70 -30.96 25.37
CA THR A 79 5.02 -29.84 24.72
C THR A 79 5.25 -28.56 25.52
N TRP A 80 5.06 -27.42 24.89
CA TRP A 80 5.12 -26.14 25.59
C TRP A 80 4.19 -26.10 26.81
N LYS A 81 3.08 -26.85 26.79
CA LYS A 81 2.15 -26.99 27.91
C LYS A 81 2.78 -27.74 29.07
N ASP A 82 3.48 -28.82 28.81
CA ASP A 82 4.15 -29.62 29.84
C ASP A 82 5.26 -28.80 30.53
N LYS A 83 6.06 -28.08 29.73
CA LYS A 83 7.09 -27.15 30.24
C LYS A 83 6.48 -26.06 31.14
N LEU A 84 5.30 -25.54 30.74
CA LEU A 84 4.58 -24.53 31.51
C LEU A 84 3.96 -25.08 32.80
N ILE A 85 3.43 -26.33 32.79
CA ILE A 85 2.93 -27.05 33.96
C ILE A 85 4.07 -27.26 34.98
N ASP A 86 5.21 -27.73 34.52
CA ASP A 86 6.39 -27.93 35.36
C ASP A 86 6.87 -26.61 36.01
N TYR A 87 6.88 -25.54 35.24
CA TYR A 87 7.28 -24.21 35.75
C TYR A 87 6.31 -23.68 36.82
N VAL A 88 4.99 -23.80 36.59
CA VAL A 88 3.95 -23.27 37.48
C VAL A 88 3.68 -24.22 38.67
N GLY A 89 3.95 -25.52 38.51
CA GLY A 89 3.66 -26.56 39.49
C GLY A 89 2.16 -26.85 39.65
N LYS A 90 1.35 -26.59 38.63
CA LYS A 90 -0.11 -26.77 38.61
C LYS A 90 -0.57 -27.21 37.24
N ASN A 91 -1.57 -28.08 37.19
CA ASN A 91 -2.17 -28.50 35.93
C ASN A 91 -2.96 -27.38 35.23
N ILE A 92 -2.90 -27.37 33.91
CA ILE A 92 -3.67 -26.45 33.06
C ILE A 92 -5.14 -26.90 33.04
N GLU A 93 -6.04 -26.00 33.41
CA GLU A 93 -7.50 -26.18 33.26
C GLU A 93 -8.00 -25.76 31.90
N ALA A 94 -7.48 -24.62 31.34
CA ALA A 94 -7.87 -24.11 30.05
C ALA A 94 -6.79 -23.20 29.43
N VAL A 95 -6.77 -23.19 28.10
CA VAL A 95 -5.97 -22.24 27.28
C VAL A 95 -6.92 -21.46 26.41
N TYR A 96 -6.79 -20.15 26.45
CA TYR A 96 -7.60 -19.21 25.67
C TYR A 96 -6.69 -18.41 24.74
N ASP A 97 -6.77 -18.72 23.44
CA ASP A 97 -5.97 -18.03 22.43
C ASP A 97 -6.68 -16.74 21.99
N TYR A 98 -6.00 -15.63 22.18
CA TYR A 98 -6.44 -14.33 21.75
C TYR A 98 -5.92 -14.03 20.36
N THR A 99 -6.79 -13.50 19.51
CA THR A 99 -6.49 -13.13 18.14
C THR A 99 -6.88 -11.67 17.88
N ASP A 100 -6.29 -11.06 16.85
CA ASP A 100 -6.75 -9.79 16.35
C ASP A 100 -8.10 -9.93 15.62
N GLU A 101 -8.63 -8.84 15.10
CA GLU A 101 -9.88 -8.77 14.35
C GLU A 101 -9.91 -9.61 13.06
N ASN A 102 -8.74 -9.95 12.51
CA ASN A 102 -8.56 -10.77 11.31
C ASN A 102 -8.30 -12.24 11.64
N GLY A 103 -8.20 -12.60 12.92
CA GLY A 103 -7.95 -13.97 13.38
C GLY A 103 -6.48 -14.34 13.53
N LYS A 104 -5.54 -13.38 13.38
CA LYS A 104 -4.12 -13.61 13.61
C LYS A 104 -3.87 -13.79 15.12
N TYR A 105 -3.16 -14.85 15.48
CA TYR A 105 -2.79 -15.13 16.88
C TYR A 105 -1.95 -14.00 17.48
N LEU A 106 -2.25 -13.65 18.73
CA LEU A 106 -1.59 -12.61 19.50
C LEU A 106 -0.88 -13.18 20.75
N TYR A 107 -1.65 -13.81 21.64
CA TYR A 107 -1.15 -14.44 22.87
C TYR A 107 -2.19 -15.41 23.43
N SER A 108 -1.78 -16.23 24.39
CA SER A 108 -2.68 -17.14 25.12
C SER A 108 -2.78 -16.74 26.61
N LYS A 109 -4.01 -16.80 27.14
CA LYS A 109 -4.29 -16.75 28.58
C LYS A 109 -4.46 -18.17 29.07
N VAL A 110 -3.59 -18.61 29.95
CA VAL A 110 -3.58 -19.98 30.48
C VAL A 110 -4.11 -19.95 31.90
N ARG A 111 -5.16 -20.73 32.15
CA ARG A 111 -5.77 -20.95 33.47
C ARG A 111 -5.31 -22.28 34.06
N PHE A 112 -4.81 -22.22 35.27
CA PHE A 112 -4.36 -23.35 36.04
C PHE A 112 -5.29 -23.62 37.22
N GLN A 113 -5.18 -24.81 37.77
CA GLN A 113 -5.88 -25.22 39.01
C GLN A 113 -5.69 -24.22 40.13
N GLY A 114 -6.81 -23.89 40.83
CA GLY A 114 -6.83 -22.89 41.88
C GLY A 114 -6.86 -21.45 41.37
N LYS A 115 -7.42 -21.23 40.19
CA LYS A 115 -7.63 -19.91 39.56
C LYS A 115 -6.34 -19.10 39.27
N VAL A 116 -5.18 -19.77 39.17
CA VAL A 116 -3.92 -19.11 38.78
C VAL A 116 -3.95 -18.84 37.29
N ILE A 117 -3.58 -17.63 36.88
CA ILE A 117 -3.56 -17.22 35.48
C ILE A 117 -2.15 -16.80 35.07
N ARG A 118 -1.73 -17.22 33.88
CA ARG A 118 -0.52 -16.74 33.20
C ARG A 118 -0.84 -16.34 31.77
N TYR A 119 -0.17 -15.29 31.30
CA TYR A 119 -0.17 -14.90 29.88
C TYR A 119 1.11 -15.41 29.26
N VAL A 120 1.01 -16.02 28.08
CA VAL A 120 2.14 -16.52 27.31
C VAL A 120 1.95 -16.23 25.84
N THR A 121 3.05 -16.01 25.11
CA THR A 121 3.07 -15.98 23.67
C THR A 121 3.68 -17.29 23.19
N VAL A 122 2.90 -18.10 22.47
CA VAL A 122 3.28 -19.43 22.00
C VAL A 122 3.76 -19.38 20.56
N ASP A 123 4.93 -19.93 20.28
CA ASP A 123 5.36 -20.27 18.92
C ASP A 123 4.94 -21.73 18.65
N TYR A 124 3.78 -21.88 18.02
CA TYR A 124 3.22 -23.20 17.72
C TYR A 124 4.05 -24.01 16.72
N ALA A 125 4.85 -23.34 15.87
CA ALA A 125 5.71 -24.03 14.92
C ALA A 125 6.94 -24.67 15.58
N LYS A 126 7.45 -24.04 16.65
CA LYS A 126 8.61 -24.51 17.41
C LYS A 126 8.24 -25.18 18.72
N ASP A 127 6.96 -25.24 19.06
CA ASP A 127 6.45 -25.77 20.34
C ASP A 127 7.14 -25.16 21.58
N THR A 128 7.27 -23.80 21.55
CA THR A 128 7.89 -23.00 22.60
C THR A 128 6.98 -21.85 23.04
N TYR A 129 7.25 -21.27 24.20
CA TYR A 129 6.51 -20.12 24.70
C TYR A 129 7.43 -19.08 25.34
N LYS A 130 6.93 -17.83 25.39
CA LYS A 130 7.49 -16.73 26.19
C LYS A 130 6.43 -16.25 27.16
N PHE A 131 6.83 -15.86 28.38
CA PHE A 131 5.92 -15.25 29.34
C PHE A 131 5.54 -13.84 28.93
N GLY A 132 4.29 -13.48 29.19
CA GLY A 132 3.75 -12.16 28.93
C GLY A 132 2.97 -12.04 27.63
N LYS A 133 2.39 -10.86 27.45
CA LYS A 133 1.79 -10.39 26.19
C LYS A 133 2.88 -9.65 25.39
N PRO A 134 2.84 -9.61 24.06
CA PRO A 134 3.70 -8.73 23.29
C PRO A 134 3.56 -7.27 23.73
N GLU A 135 4.66 -6.50 23.77
CA GLU A 135 4.70 -5.15 24.36
C GLU A 135 3.76 -4.14 23.64
N ASP A 136 3.54 -4.33 22.36
CA ASP A 136 2.69 -3.52 21.48
C ASP A 136 1.19 -3.85 21.59
N ILE A 137 0.82 -4.98 22.22
CA ILE A 137 -0.56 -5.43 22.37
C ILE A 137 -1.11 -5.03 23.73
N LYS A 138 -1.92 -3.96 23.75
CA LYS A 138 -2.51 -3.46 24.99
C LYS A 138 -3.57 -4.42 25.55
N THR A 139 -4.71 -4.55 24.89
CA THR A 139 -5.83 -5.41 25.32
C THR A 139 -6.69 -5.70 24.11
N CYS A 140 -7.12 -6.93 23.90
CA CYS A 140 -8.03 -7.35 22.84
C CYS A 140 -9.17 -8.18 23.41
N MET A 141 -10.23 -8.37 22.63
CA MET A 141 -11.37 -9.20 23.05
C MET A 141 -11.17 -10.65 22.63
N TYR A 142 -11.51 -11.57 23.51
CA TYR A 142 -11.51 -13.00 23.21
C TYR A 142 -12.65 -13.34 22.24
N ASN A 143 -12.35 -14.11 21.19
CA ASN A 143 -13.29 -14.55 20.14
C ASN A 143 -13.86 -13.41 19.28
N LEU A 144 -13.15 -12.29 19.14
CA LEU A 144 -13.59 -11.12 18.37
C LEU A 144 -13.93 -11.42 16.90
N PRO A 145 -13.14 -12.21 16.12
CA PRO A 145 -13.47 -12.49 14.71
C PRO A 145 -14.84 -13.13 14.50
N ALA A 146 -15.23 -14.05 15.38
CA ALA A 146 -16.53 -14.69 15.31
C ALA A 146 -17.67 -13.70 15.60
N ALA A 147 -17.50 -12.82 16.56
CA ALA A 147 -18.44 -11.75 16.87
C ALA A 147 -18.61 -10.78 15.68
N LEU A 148 -17.51 -10.34 15.05
CA LEU A 148 -17.54 -9.47 13.89
C LEU A 148 -18.23 -10.11 12.68
N LYS A 149 -18.02 -11.42 12.48
CA LYS A 149 -18.71 -12.18 11.44
C LYS A 149 -20.22 -12.22 11.69
N ALA A 150 -20.64 -12.47 12.93
CA ALA A 150 -22.06 -12.50 13.31
C ALA A 150 -22.72 -11.12 13.13
N ILE A 151 -22.05 -10.04 13.50
CA ILE A 151 -22.54 -8.67 13.30
C ILE A 151 -22.76 -8.39 11.82
N LYS A 152 -21.81 -8.74 10.94
CA LYS A 152 -21.94 -8.59 9.48
C LYS A 152 -23.13 -9.37 8.90
N GLN A 153 -23.51 -10.49 9.53
CA GLN A 153 -24.63 -11.33 9.15
C GLN A 153 -25.96 -10.90 9.81
N GLY A 154 -25.96 -9.87 10.66
CA GLY A 154 -27.16 -9.38 11.36
C GLY A 154 -27.61 -10.22 12.55
N PHE A 155 -26.77 -11.17 13.00
CA PHE A 155 -27.04 -11.99 14.17
C PHE A 155 -26.77 -11.26 15.48
N GLU A 156 -27.39 -11.74 16.57
CA GLU A 156 -27.10 -11.25 17.93
C GLU A 156 -25.71 -11.69 18.39
N VAL A 157 -25.03 -10.79 19.13
CA VAL A 157 -23.74 -11.05 19.74
C VAL A 157 -23.87 -10.95 21.26
N TYR A 158 -23.35 -11.94 21.95
CA TYR A 158 -23.40 -12.06 23.39
C TYR A 158 -22.09 -11.59 24.01
N ILE A 159 -22.16 -10.72 25.03
CA ILE A 159 -20.99 -10.28 25.79
C ILE A 159 -21.09 -10.91 27.18
N THR A 160 -20.05 -11.69 27.54
CA THR A 160 -19.90 -12.33 28.85
C THR A 160 -18.74 -11.71 29.62
N GLU A 161 -18.65 -11.99 30.92
CA GLU A 161 -17.56 -11.50 31.76
C GLU A 161 -16.24 -12.27 31.53
N GLY A 162 -16.31 -13.59 31.34
CA GLY A 162 -15.16 -14.45 31.22
C GLY A 162 -15.12 -15.34 29.98
N GLU A 163 -13.93 -15.91 29.70
CA GLU A 163 -13.70 -16.79 28.55
C GLU A 163 -14.44 -18.13 28.68
N LYS A 164 -14.61 -18.64 29.94
CA LYS A 164 -15.36 -19.86 30.22
C LYS A 164 -16.79 -19.73 29.70
N ASP A 165 -17.47 -18.63 30.05
CA ASP A 165 -18.85 -18.34 29.67
C ASP A 165 -19.00 -18.11 28.17
N THR A 166 -18.04 -17.39 27.59
CA THR A 166 -17.94 -17.25 26.13
C THR A 166 -17.89 -18.61 25.44
N ASN A 167 -17.07 -19.56 25.95
CA ASN A 167 -16.95 -20.89 25.36
C ASN A 167 -18.22 -21.74 25.59
N THR A 168 -18.88 -21.61 26.74
CA THR A 168 -20.18 -22.26 26.98
C THR A 168 -21.20 -21.84 25.92
N LEU A 169 -21.30 -20.55 25.64
CA LEU A 169 -22.20 -20.02 24.61
C LEU A 169 -21.79 -20.45 23.20
N LYS A 170 -20.50 -20.47 22.90
CA LYS A 170 -19.99 -20.98 21.59
C LYS A 170 -20.38 -22.43 21.37
N ASN A 171 -20.27 -23.28 22.39
CA ASN A 171 -20.61 -24.70 22.30
C ASN A 171 -22.12 -24.90 22.05
N LEU A 172 -22.95 -23.94 22.47
CA LEU A 172 -24.38 -23.90 22.18
C LEU A 172 -24.71 -23.28 20.82
N GLY A 173 -23.69 -22.80 20.08
CA GLY A 173 -23.87 -22.19 18.77
C GLY A 173 -24.28 -20.71 18.81
N PHE A 174 -24.06 -20.00 19.90
CA PHE A 174 -24.18 -18.53 19.97
C PHE A 174 -22.87 -17.84 19.59
N SER A 175 -22.98 -16.63 19.09
CA SER A 175 -21.84 -15.77 18.84
C SER A 175 -21.53 -14.96 20.11
N ALA A 176 -20.50 -15.37 20.85
CA ALA A 176 -20.15 -14.76 22.12
C ALA A 176 -18.72 -14.24 22.12
N VAL A 177 -18.48 -13.18 22.93
CA VAL A 177 -17.20 -12.48 23.02
C VAL A 177 -17.03 -11.94 24.46
N THR A 178 -15.76 -11.81 24.92
CA THR A 178 -15.46 -11.18 26.22
C THR A 178 -14.19 -10.34 26.14
N ALA A 179 -14.08 -9.35 27.04
CA ALA A 179 -12.84 -8.62 27.29
C ALA A 179 -11.86 -9.40 28.19
N GLY A 180 -12.32 -10.50 28.85
CA GLY A 180 -11.52 -11.43 29.62
C GLY A 180 -11.54 -11.24 31.13
N ALA A 181 -11.88 -10.06 31.65
CA ALA A 181 -12.13 -9.79 33.08
C ALA A 181 -12.85 -8.43 33.24
N VAL A 182 -13.42 -8.19 34.41
CA VAL A 182 -14.15 -6.95 34.78
C VAL A 182 -13.34 -5.68 34.49
N GLY A 183 -12.03 -5.70 34.76
CA GLY A 183 -11.12 -4.58 34.54
C GLY A 183 -10.62 -4.38 33.10
N ASP A 184 -10.86 -5.34 32.22
CA ASP A 184 -10.27 -5.38 30.86
C ASP A 184 -11.15 -4.69 29.81
N TRP A 185 -12.42 -4.39 30.10
CA TRP A 185 -13.27 -3.65 29.19
C TRP A 185 -12.73 -2.25 28.93
N ARG A 186 -12.55 -1.90 27.65
CA ARG A 186 -12.14 -0.58 27.16
C ARG A 186 -13.25 0.04 26.34
N LYS A 187 -13.43 1.36 26.45
CA LYS A 187 -14.45 2.11 25.69
C LYS A 187 -14.27 1.94 24.17
N GLU A 188 -13.05 1.80 23.73
CA GLU A 188 -12.68 1.61 22.31
C GLU A 188 -13.29 0.33 21.71
N PHE A 189 -13.53 -0.70 22.53
CA PHE A 189 -14.17 -1.95 22.09
C PHE A 189 -15.60 -1.75 21.60
N ALA A 190 -16.30 -0.74 22.09
CA ALA A 190 -17.65 -0.47 21.68
C ALA A 190 -17.80 -0.21 20.18
N LYS A 191 -16.74 0.26 19.49
CA LYS A 191 -16.73 0.48 18.05
C LYS A 191 -16.94 -0.81 17.24
N TYR A 192 -16.48 -1.94 17.74
CA TYR A 192 -16.68 -3.24 17.10
C TYR A 192 -18.15 -3.63 16.98
N PHE A 193 -19.00 -3.08 17.84
CA PHE A 193 -20.44 -3.39 17.91
C PHE A 193 -21.31 -2.37 17.17
N THR A 194 -20.74 -1.62 16.27
CA THR A 194 -21.49 -0.65 15.45
C THR A 194 -22.58 -1.36 14.66
N GLY A 195 -23.84 -0.96 14.83
CA GLY A 195 -25.01 -1.58 14.20
C GLY A 195 -25.37 -2.96 14.73
N ALA A 196 -24.70 -3.47 15.78
CA ALA A 196 -24.93 -4.81 16.32
C ALA A 196 -26.17 -4.90 17.20
N LYS A 197 -26.79 -6.06 17.23
CA LYS A 197 -27.75 -6.49 18.26
C LYS A 197 -26.94 -7.16 19.37
N VAL A 198 -26.85 -6.53 20.55
CA VAL A 198 -25.98 -7.00 21.63
C VAL A 198 -26.81 -7.48 22.81
N VAL A 199 -26.42 -8.63 23.36
CA VAL A 199 -26.95 -9.19 24.59
C VAL A 199 -25.83 -9.28 25.61
N ILE A 200 -25.96 -8.61 26.76
CA ILE A 200 -24.98 -8.64 27.85
C ILE A 200 -25.47 -9.64 28.88
N LEU A 201 -24.64 -10.61 29.23
CA LEU A 201 -24.88 -11.60 30.27
C LEU A 201 -23.86 -11.39 31.40
N PRO A 202 -24.17 -10.51 32.38
CA PRO A 202 -23.29 -10.27 33.52
C PRO A 202 -23.38 -11.40 34.54
N ASP A 203 -22.29 -11.62 35.31
CA ASP A 203 -22.36 -12.40 36.51
C ASP A 203 -23.28 -11.72 37.54
N ASN A 204 -23.98 -12.52 38.36
CA ASN A 204 -24.91 -12.02 39.34
C ASN A 204 -24.21 -11.58 40.64
N ASP A 205 -23.28 -10.63 40.51
CA ASP A 205 -22.60 -10.00 41.64
C ASP A 205 -22.42 -8.49 41.41
N GLU A 206 -21.93 -7.77 42.41
CA GLU A 206 -21.76 -6.32 42.35
C GLU A 206 -20.78 -5.90 41.25
N ALA A 207 -19.71 -6.66 41.00
CA ALA A 207 -18.68 -6.39 39.99
C ALA A 207 -19.24 -6.55 38.59
N GLY A 208 -19.92 -7.68 38.32
CA GLY A 208 -20.59 -7.96 37.05
C GLY A 208 -21.67 -6.94 36.70
N LEU A 209 -22.48 -6.51 37.72
CA LEU A 209 -23.50 -5.48 37.50
C LEU A 209 -22.89 -4.10 37.17
N LYS A 210 -21.80 -3.70 37.83
CA LYS A 210 -21.06 -2.47 37.49
C LYS A 210 -20.44 -2.53 36.10
N LEU A 211 -19.85 -3.67 35.74
CA LEU A 211 -19.31 -3.90 34.40
C LEU A 211 -20.42 -3.80 33.35
N LYS A 212 -21.56 -4.43 33.57
CA LYS A 212 -22.76 -4.35 32.71
C LYS A 212 -23.14 -2.89 32.44
N ASP A 213 -23.27 -2.06 33.49
CA ASP A 213 -23.68 -0.67 33.36
C ASP A 213 -22.64 0.15 32.54
N LYS A 214 -21.36 -0.13 32.75
CA LYS A 214 -20.26 0.46 31.96
C LYS A 214 -20.38 0.05 30.48
N ILE A 215 -20.56 -1.25 30.20
CA ILE A 215 -20.69 -1.77 28.82
C ILE A 215 -21.91 -1.16 28.15
N ILE A 216 -23.07 -1.11 28.81
CA ILE A 216 -24.30 -0.49 28.27
C ILE A 216 -24.03 0.97 27.90
N LYS A 217 -23.42 1.74 28.81
CA LYS A 217 -23.11 3.17 28.60
C LYS A 217 -22.23 3.34 27.35
N ASP A 218 -21.21 2.51 27.19
CA ASP A 218 -20.25 2.61 26.10
C ASP A 218 -20.84 2.11 24.76
N LEU A 219 -21.68 1.05 24.79
CA LEU A 219 -22.31 0.47 23.59
C LEU A 219 -23.48 1.28 23.03
N ARG A 220 -24.23 1.99 23.89
CA ARG A 220 -25.43 2.75 23.46
C ARG A 220 -25.20 3.66 22.24
N PRO A 221 -24.04 4.34 22.07
CA PRO A 221 -23.77 5.15 20.88
C PRO A 221 -23.52 4.36 19.60
N PHE A 222 -23.25 3.06 19.68
CA PHE A 222 -22.79 2.24 18.54
C PHE A 222 -23.79 1.16 18.14
N ALA A 223 -24.33 0.45 19.14
CA ALA A 223 -25.16 -0.71 18.90
C ALA A 223 -26.55 -0.35 18.40
N HIS A 224 -27.11 -1.17 17.49
CA HIS A 224 -28.50 -1.10 17.04
C HIS A 224 -29.46 -1.34 18.21
N SER A 225 -29.19 -2.36 19.01
CA SER A 225 -29.94 -2.65 20.24
C SER A 225 -29.02 -3.24 21.30
N VAL A 226 -29.32 -2.97 22.56
CA VAL A 226 -28.61 -3.56 23.70
C VAL A 226 -29.65 -4.16 24.64
N LYS A 227 -29.51 -5.43 24.96
CA LYS A 227 -30.25 -6.10 26.02
C LYS A 227 -29.29 -6.48 27.14
N SER A 228 -29.80 -6.66 28.37
CA SER A 228 -29.01 -7.24 29.44
C SER A 228 -29.85 -8.20 30.22
N VAL A 229 -29.34 -9.40 30.44
CA VAL A 229 -30.07 -10.51 31.06
C VAL A 229 -29.19 -11.13 32.15
N ILE A 230 -29.69 -11.20 33.35
CA ILE A 230 -29.12 -11.97 34.45
C ILE A 230 -29.66 -13.40 34.29
N THR A 231 -28.79 -14.36 34.01
CA THR A 231 -29.19 -15.73 33.71
C THR A 231 -29.44 -16.56 34.96
N SER A 232 -28.46 -16.62 35.86
CA SER A 232 -28.61 -17.36 37.11
C SER A 232 -29.03 -16.43 38.26
N LYS A 233 -29.95 -16.93 39.11
CA LYS A 233 -30.37 -16.22 40.34
C LYS A 233 -29.48 -16.47 41.53
N ALA A 234 -28.54 -17.43 41.42
CA ALA A 234 -27.59 -17.71 42.46
C ALA A 234 -26.65 -16.54 42.71
N ASP A 235 -26.16 -16.38 43.92
CA ASP A 235 -25.12 -15.38 44.24
C ASP A 235 -23.86 -15.74 43.46
N LYS A 236 -23.33 -14.77 42.65
CA LYS A 236 -22.21 -14.94 41.73
C LYS A 236 -22.44 -15.96 40.61
N GLY A 237 -23.70 -16.32 40.34
CA GLY A 237 -24.05 -17.21 39.24
C GLY A 237 -23.78 -16.59 37.90
N ASP A 238 -23.20 -17.39 36.99
CA ASP A 238 -22.89 -17.01 35.61
C ASP A 238 -23.78 -17.78 34.59
N VAL A 239 -23.62 -17.53 33.31
CA VAL A 239 -24.36 -18.26 32.25
C VAL A 239 -23.95 -19.72 32.17
N THR A 240 -22.74 -20.07 32.54
CA THR A 240 -22.31 -21.46 32.58
C THR A 240 -23.04 -22.20 33.71
N ASP A 241 -23.25 -21.58 34.87
CA ASP A 241 -24.03 -22.15 35.97
C ASP A 241 -25.49 -22.34 35.56
N TYR A 242 -26.09 -21.36 34.88
CA TYR A 242 -27.44 -21.43 34.33
C TYR A 242 -27.61 -22.65 33.40
N ILE A 243 -26.68 -22.87 32.49
CA ILE A 243 -26.73 -23.99 31.53
C ILE A 243 -26.36 -25.31 32.19
N ALA A 244 -25.21 -25.38 32.88
CA ALA A 244 -24.62 -26.63 33.33
C ALA A 244 -25.10 -27.09 34.73
N ALA A 245 -25.25 -26.13 35.66
CA ALA A 245 -25.63 -26.46 37.04
C ALA A 245 -27.15 -26.45 37.24
N GLU A 246 -27.88 -25.53 36.59
CA GLU A 246 -29.34 -25.40 36.71
C GLU A 246 -30.07 -26.23 35.62
N GLY A 247 -29.34 -26.74 34.61
CA GLY A 247 -29.87 -27.66 33.58
C GLY A 247 -30.72 -27.05 32.49
N HIS A 248 -30.54 -25.72 32.22
CA HIS A 248 -31.27 -25.04 31.17
C HIS A 248 -30.69 -25.29 29.78
N THR A 249 -31.57 -25.24 28.79
CA THR A 249 -31.23 -25.48 27.38
C THR A 249 -30.89 -24.17 26.63
N LYS A 250 -30.44 -24.31 25.38
CA LYS A 250 -30.25 -23.20 24.45
C LYS A 250 -31.55 -22.43 24.24
N GLU A 251 -32.65 -23.13 24.08
CA GLU A 251 -33.99 -22.57 23.86
C GLU A 251 -34.46 -21.77 25.09
N ASP A 252 -34.19 -22.26 26.30
CA ASP A 252 -34.51 -21.53 27.53
C ASP A 252 -33.80 -20.19 27.61
N LEU A 253 -32.48 -20.16 27.28
CA LEU A 253 -31.71 -18.94 27.23
C LEU A 253 -32.26 -17.96 26.16
N GLN A 254 -32.64 -18.49 25.00
CA GLN A 254 -33.18 -17.68 23.91
C GLN A 254 -34.54 -17.07 24.27
N ASN A 255 -35.39 -17.83 24.95
CA ASN A 255 -36.67 -17.35 25.46
C ASN A 255 -36.47 -16.28 26.51
N LEU A 256 -35.57 -16.50 27.48
CA LEU A 256 -35.24 -15.51 28.50
C LEU A 256 -34.73 -14.18 27.90
N VAL A 257 -33.86 -14.25 26.87
CA VAL A 257 -33.37 -13.06 26.15
C VAL A 257 -34.48 -12.37 25.36
N ASN A 258 -35.43 -13.12 24.78
CA ASN A 258 -36.54 -12.55 24.02
C ASN A 258 -37.53 -11.77 24.90
N GLU A 259 -37.75 -12.21 26.15
CA GLU A 259 -38.63 -11.53 27.11
C GLU A 259 -38.09 -10.18 27.58
N VAL A 260 -36.78 -9.94 27.51
CA VAL A 260 -36.17 -8.69 27.97
C VAL A 260 -36.23 -7.64 26.86
N PRO A 261 -36.84 -6.45 27.17
CA PRO A 261 -36.87 -5.36 26.20
C PRO A 261 -35.48 -4.75 25.97
N ALA A 262 -35.20 -4.33 24.72
CA ALA A 262 -33.97 -3.63 24.40
C ALA A 262 -33.92 -2.23 25.06
N ILE A 263 -32.75 -1.86 25.54
CA ILE A 263 -32.48 -0.54 26.10
C ILE A 263 -32.45 0.48 24.96
N ALA A 264 -33.22 1.56 25.06
CA ALA A 264 -33.34 2.57 24.02
C ALA A 264 -31.99 3.29 23.78
N ALA A 265 -31.63 3.47 22.48
CA ALA A 265 -30.46 4.25 22.07
C ALA A 265 -30.61 5.75 22.46
N PRO A 266 -29.52 6.51 22.66
CA PRO A 266 -29.59 7.92 23.13
C PRO A 266 -30.35 8.85 22.18
N TRP A 267 -30.43 8.50 20.89
CA TRP A 267 -31.16 9.29 19.89
C TRP A 267 -32.63 8.92 19.75
N ILE A 268 -33.17 8.02 20.59
CA ILE A 268 -34.57 7.66 20.61
C ILE A 268 -35.27 8.43 21.75
N GLU A 269 -36.11 9.38 21.40
CA GLU A 269 -36.93 10.15 22.31
C GLU A 269 -38.27 9.42 22.57
N ILE A 270 -38.69 9.35 23.82
CA ILE A 270 -40.01 8.84 24.21
C ILE A 270 -40.86 10.07 24.50
N ILE A 271 -41.89 10.26 23.69
CA ILE A 271 -42.84 11.37 23.82
C ILE A 271 -44.15 10.82 24.42
N GLU A 272 -44.54 11.28 25.59
CA GLU A 272 -45.83 10.97 26.16
C GLU A 272 -46.92 11.78 25.46
N ARG A 273 -47.98 11.11 25.04
CA ARG A 273 -49.17 11.73 24.44
C ARG A 273 -50.17 12.11 25.54
N LYS A 274 -51.11 13.01 25.20
CA LYS A 274 -52.17 13.47 26.09
C LYS A 274 -53.13 12.35 26.56
N ASP A 275 -53.17 11.23 25.80
CA ASP A 275 -53.92 10.05 26.14
C ASP A 275 -53.19 9.02 27.00
N GLY A 276 -51.98 9.39 27.48
CA GLY A 276 -51.13 8.51 28.29
C GLY A 276 -50.31 7.49 27.47
N SER A 277 -50.48 7.44 26.14
CA SER A 277 -49.69 6.55 25.29
C SER A 277 -48.31 7.14 25.04
N GLN A 278 -47.28 6.25 24.85
CA GLN A 278 -45.91 6.65 24.53
C GLN A 278 -45.63 6.48 23.03
N LYS A 279 -45.06 7.53 22.43
CA LYS A 279 -44.54 7.46 21.03
C LYS A 279 -43.03 7.55 21.04
N LYS A 280 -42.36 6.60 20.43
CA LYS A 280 -40.94 6.67 20.16
C LYS A 280 -40.66 7.50 18.89
N LYS A 281 -39.67 8.36 18.94
CA LYS A 281 -39.23 9.21 17.82
C LYS A 281 -37.68 9.21 17.75
N VAL A 282 -37.13 9.19 16.55
CA VAL A 282 -35.68 9.39 16.35
C VAL A 282 -35.37 10.87 16.29
N ASN A 283 -34.46 11.34 17.15
CA ASN A 283 -33.87 12.66 17.04
C ASN A 283 -32.72 12.61 15.99
N ALA A 284 -32.99 13.18 14.82
CA ALA A 284 -32.04 13.13 13.69
C ALA A 284 -30.71 13.84 14.00
N GLY A 285 -30.72 14.94 14.76
CA GLY A 285 -29.53 15.67 15.17
C GLY A 285 -28.64 14.87 16.11
N LEU A 286 -29.23 14.22 17.13
CA LEU A 286 -28.49 13.33 18.03
C LEU A 286 -27.92 12.11 17.30
N LEU A 287 -28.68 11.52 16.40
CA LEU A 287 -28.22 10.39 15.60
C LEU A 287 -27.07 10.81 14.65
N LYS A 288 -27.22 11.92 13.90
CA LYS A 288 -26.15 12.51 13.10
C LYS A 288 -24.87 12.72 13.92
N GLY A 289 -24.98 13.38 15.06
CA GLY A 289 -23.84 13.62 15.94
C GLY A 289 -23.19 12.33 16.46
N CYS A 290 -23.98 11.27 16.65
CA CYS A 290 -23.47 9.95 16.99
C CYS A 290 -22.68 9.32 15.84
N ILE A 291 -23.25 9.31 14.63
CA ILE A 291 -22.60 8.80 13.42
C ILE A 291 -21.29 9.54 13.14
N SER A 292 -21.33 10.88 13.17
CA SER A 292 -20.15 11.73 12.89
C SER A 292 -18.98 11.51 13.85
N ARG A 293 -19.25 11.27 15.14
CA ARG A 293 -18.19 11.00 16.13
C ARG A 293 -17.60 9.60 16.05
N ASN A 294 -18.36 8.64 15.54
CA ASN A 294 -18.00 7.23 15.63
C ASN A 294 -17.50 6.63 14.32
N LEU A 295 -17.78 7.28 13.19
CA LEU A 295 -17.43 6.79 11.87
C LEU A 295 -16.58 7.82 11.13
N ASN A 296 -15.51 7.35 10.51
CA ASN A 296 -14.62 8.21 9.74
C ASN A 296 -15.17 8.36 8.32
N TYR A 297 -15.61 9.56 7.97
CA TYR A 297 -16.00 9.92 6.59
C TYR A 297 -15.62 11.36 6.29
N LYS A 298 -15.59 11.69 5.01
CA LYS A 298 -15.46 13.07 4.52
C LYS A 298 -16.51 13.35 3.46
N CYS A 299 -16.93 14.61 3.39
CA CYS A 299 -17.87 15.11 2.38
C CYS A 299 -17.10 16.00 1.40
N VAL A 300 -17.07 15.60 0.13
CA VAL A 300 -16.35 16.31 -0.91
C VAL A 300 -17.30 16.58 -2.07
N LYS A 301 -17.55 17.87 -2.39
CA LYS A 301 -18.45 18.27 -3.48
C LYS A 301 -19.81 17.56 -3.47
N GLY A 302 -20.41 17.38 -2.30
CA GLY A 302 -21.71 16.71 -2.14
C GLY A 302 -21.68 15.18 -2.26
N SER A 303 -20.51 14.58 -2.26
CA SER A 303 -20.31 13.13 -2.25
C SER A 303 -19.65 12.70 -0.95
N PHE A 304 -20.01 11.51 -0.46
CA PHE A 304 -19.34 10.91 0.67
C PHE A 304 -18.11 10.12 0.26
N TYR A 305 -17.04 10.27 1.05
CA TYR A 305 -15.85 9.45 1.04
C TYR A 305 -15.75 8.76 2.39
N TRP A 306 -15.97 7.45 2.41
CA TRP A 306 -16.02 6.65 3.63
C TRP A 306 -14.69 5.96 3.88
N TYR A 307 -14.18 6.08 5.11
CA TYR A 307 -12.92 5.45 5.48
C TYR A 307 -13.14 3.96 5.78
N GLU A 308 -12.60 3.12 4.93
CA GLU A 308 -12.62 1.66 5.08
C GLU A 308 -11.30 1.08 4.55
N ASN A 309 -10.78 0.05 5.22
CA ASN A 309 -9.58 -0.67 4.79
C ASN A 309 -8.36 0.24 4.53
N GLY A 310 -8.21 1.32 5.31
CA GLY A 310 -7.02 2.18 5.27
C GLY A 310 -7.09 3.36 4.29
N TYR A 311 -8.22 3.64 3.63
CA TYR A 311 -8.39 4.79 2.75
C TYR A 311 -9.84 5.28 2.65
N TYR A 312 -10.03 6.48 2.12
CA TYR A 312 -11.33 7.10 1.90
C TYR A 312 -11.85 6.75 0.51
N LYS A 313 -12.84 5.89 0.45
CA LYS A 313 -13.48 5.46 -0.80
C LYS A 313 -14.73 6.28 -1.08
N LYS A 314 -14.87 6.80 -2.31
CA LYS A 314 -16.11 7.44 -2.75
C LYS A 314 -17.24 6.42 -2.67
N THR A 315 -18.31 6.79 -1.93
CA THR A 315 -19.41 5.89 -1.59
C THR A 315 -20.70 6.45 -2.17
N ASP A 316 -21.48 5.61 -2.81
CA ASP A 316 -22.77 5.97 -3.38
C ASP A 316 -23.80 6.27 -2.30
N LYS A 317 -24.87 6.97 -2.72
CA LYS A 317 -25.93 7.44 -1.82
C LYS A 317 -26.67 6.29 -1.12
N ASP A 318 -26.89 5.20 -1.81
CA ASP A 318 -27.70 4.08 -1.29
C ASP A 318 -26.89 3.32 -0.23
N THR A 319 -25.61 3.12 -0.45
CA THR A 319 -24.69 2.55 0.55
C THR A 319 -24.63 3.42 1.82
N VAL A 320 -24.55 4.75 1.68
CA VAL A 320 -24.56 5.66 2.85
C VAL A 320 -25.89 5.57 3.59
N LYS A 321 -27.02 5.54 2.88
CA LYS A 321 -28.34 5.36 3.49
C LYS A 321 -28.45 4.04 4.22
N ALA A 322 -27.95 2.94 3.65
CA ALA A 322 -27.92 1.65 4.33
C ALA A 322 -27.13 1.69 5.65
N LYS A 323 -25.99 2.41 5.67
CA LYS A 323 -25.22 2.63 6.90
C LYS A 323 -26.00 3.44 7.94
N ILE A 324 -26.78 4.44 7.53
CA ILE A 324 -27.67 5.21 8.43
C ILE A 324 -28.78 4.34 9.00
N ILE A 325 -29.43 3.52 8.16
CA ILE A 325 -30.53 2.62 8.54
C ILE A 325 -30.09 1.65 9.65
N ALA A 326 -28.84 1.18 9.62
CA ALA A 326 -28.28 0.29 10.64
C ALA A 326 -28.37 0.82 12.07
N TYR A 327 -28.56 2.14 12.27
CA TYR A 327 -28.73 2.77 13.56
C TYR A 327 -30.19 3.01 13.95
N ILE A 328 -31.15 2.76 13.07
CA ILE A 328 -32.56 3.09 13.27
C ILE A 328 -33.34 1.78 13.52
N PRO A 329 -34.09 1.66 14.62
CA PRO A 329 -34.98 0.54 14.84
C PRO A 329 -35.98 0.39 13.68
N ASP A 330 -36.24 -0.84 13.23
CA ASP A 330 -37.08 -1.15 12.05
C ASP A 330 -38.44 -0.43 12.09
N SER A 331 -39.07 -0.37 13.25
CA SER A 331 -40.37 0.31 13.46
C SER A 331 -40.36 1.82 13.30
N LEU A 332 -39.17 2.44 13.22
CA LEU A 332 -38.99 3.90 13.13
C LEU A 332 -38.35 4.33 11.81
N ILE A 333 -38.05 3.39 10.91
CA ILE A 333 -37.48 3.67 9.59
C ILE A 333 -38.48 4.42 8.72
N SER A 334 -38.06 5.53 8.12
CA SER A 334 -38.80 6.22 7.06
C SER A 334 -37.86 6.96 6.12
N ASP A 335 -38.24 7.09 4.86
CA ASP A 335 -37.44 7.76 3.83
C ASP A 335 -37.12 9.23 4.20
N ASN A 336 -38.11 9.93 4.77
CA ASN A 336 -37.91 11.31 5.20
C ASN A 336 -36.84 11.43 6.30
N LEU A 337 -36.86 10.51 7.27
CA LEU A 337 -35.86 10.49 8.34
C LEU A 337 -34.46 10.21 7.81
N ILE A 338 -34.33 9.18 6.95
CA ILE A 338 -33.07 8.78 6.36
C ILE A 338 -32.50 9.93 5.51
N ASN A 339 -33.32 10.55 4.65
CA ASN A 339 -32.89 11.68 3.83
C ASN A 339 -32.51 12.90 4.66
N ASN A 340 -33.21 13.16 5.77
CA ASN A 340 -32.87 14.26 6.69
C ASN A 340 -31.50 14.03 7.31
N ILE A 341 -31.23 12.83 7.85
CA ILE A 341 -29.93 12.50 8.45
C ILE A 341 -28.81 12.56 7.40
N TYR A 342 -29.05 12.01 6.21
CA TYR A 342 -28.12 12.08 5.07
C TYR A 342 -27.75 13.53 4.75
N ASN A 343 -28.73 14.43 4.66
CA ASN A 343 -28.48 15.85 4.36
C ASN A 343 -27.76 16.56 5.52
N LEU A 344 -28.09 16.24 6.78
CA LEU A 344 -27.38 16.77 7.94
C LEU A 344 -25.91 16.33 7.96
N MET A 345 -25.61 15.08 7.55
CA MET A 345 -24.25 14.60 7.42
C MET A 345 -23.49 15.28 6.29
N LEU A 346 -24.13 15.57 5.15
CA LEU A 346 -23.52 16.31 4.04
C LEU A 346 -23.16 17.74 4.42
N ALA A 347 -23.94 18.36 5.30
CA ALA A 347 -23.76 19.73 5.78
C ALA A 347 -22.85 19.83 7.03
N ASP A 348 -22.24 18.71 7.45
CA ASP A 348 -21.37 18.66 8.64
C ASP A 348 -20.00 19.25 8.32
N ASP A 349 -19.74 20.48 8.74
CA ASP A 349 -18.53 21.26 8.48
C ASP A 349 -17.24 20.56 8.99
N GLU A 350 -17.29 19.84 10.12
CA GLU A 350 -16.17 19.07 10.64
C GLU A 350 -15.74 17.94 9.68
N HIS A 351 -16.64 17.52 8.78
CA HIS A 351 -16.40 16.43 7.83
C HIS A 351 -16.22 16.91 6.40
N ILE A 352 -16.36 18.22 6.14
CA ILE A 352 -16.09 18.77 4.80
C ILE A 352 -14.59 18.68 4.50
N ALA A 353 -14.26 18.20 3.30
CA ALA A 353 -12.90 18.18 2.76
C ALA A 353 -12.92 18.58 1.30
N ARG A 354 -11.78 18.97 0.77
CA ARG A 354 -11.57 19.28 -0.65
C ARG A 354 -10.83 18.15 -1.33
N GLU A 355 -10.99 17.99 -2.63
CA GLU A 355 -10.23 17.01 -3.41
C GLU A 355 -8.72 17.24 -3.30
N GLU A 356 -8.29 18.49 -3.22
CA GLU A 356 -6.89 18.91 -3.07
C GLU A 356 -6.24 18.49 -1.76
N ASP A 357 -7.05 18.19 -0.72
CA ASP A 357 -6.58 17.74 0.60
C ASP A 357 -6.16 16.26 0.58
N PHE A 358 -6.63 15.50 -0.42
CA PHE A 358 -6.33 14.08 -0.54
C PHE A 358 -4.98 13.80 -1.16
N ASN A 359 -4.35 12.72 -0.74
CA ASN A 359 -3.10 12.18 -1.28
C ASN A 359 -1.94 13.20 -1.25
N THR A 360 -1.94 14.11 -0.27
CA THR A 360 -0.91 15.16 -0.14
C THR A 360 0.30 14.74 0.67
N ASN A 361 0.18 13.69 1.47
CA ASN A 361 1.30 13.20 2.26
C ASN A 361 2.22 12.32 1.40
N GLU A 362 3.37 12.87 1.03
CA GLU A 362 4.38 12.22 0.18
C GLU A 362 5.29 11.24 0.96
N ASN A 363 5.21 11.22 2.29
CA ASN A 363 6.10 10.40 3.13
C ASN A 363 5.71 8.92 3.19
N TYR A 364 4.51 8.58 2.73
CA TYR A 364 3.98 7.23 2.83
C TYR A 364 3.46 6.70 1.50
N ILE A 365 3.59 5.39 1.34
CA ILE A 365 2.85 4.61 0.34
C ILE A 365 1.76 3.83 1.09
N ASN A 366 0.50 3.97 0.67
CA ASN A 366 -0.62 3.30 1.32
C ASN A 366 -0.83 1.90 0.73
N PHE A 367 -0.48 0.84 1.46
CA PHE A 367 -0.70 -0.57 1.12
C PHE A 367 -1.95 -1.11 1.83
N ARG A 368 -2.44 -2.29 1.42
CA ARG A 368 -3.60 -2.92 2.05
C ARG A 368 -3.42 -3.21 3.53
N ASN A 369 -2.20 -3.53 3.95
CA ASN A 369 -1.86 -3.90 5.33
C ASN A 369 -1.23 -2.77 6.15
N GLY A 370 -1.10 -1.54 5.62
CA GLY A 370 -0.54 -0.40 6.37
C GLY A 370 0.05 0.69 5.50
N LEU A 371 0.68 1.65 6.16
CA LEU A 371 1.38 2.78 5.57
C LEU A 371 2.89 2.49 5.56
N TYR A 372 3.48 2.32 4.38
CA TYR A 372 4.93 2.20 4.27
C TYR A 372 5.57 3.59 4.37
N ASN A 373 6.33 3.82 5.42
CA ASN A 373 7.09 5.06 5.62
C ASN A 373 8.35 5.04 4.77
N ILE A 374 8.45 5.96 3.80
CA ILE A 374 9.56 6.02 2.84
C ILE A 374 10.90 6.33 3.54
N ALA A 375 10.90 7.17 4.58
CA ALA A 375 12.12 7.58 5.27
C ALA A 375 12.68 6.48 6.19
N THR A 376 11.80 5.84 6.99
CA THR A 376 12.20 4.79 7.95
C THR A 376 12.23 3.39 7.35
N LYS A 377 11.67 3.21 6.14
CA LYS A 377 11.54 1.93 5.44
C LYS A 377 10.76 0.87 6.24
N SER A 378 9.79 1.30 7.02
CA SER A 378 8.97 0.46 7.88
C SER A 378 7.49 0.59 7.58
N LEU A 379 6.73 -0.47 7.86
CA LEU A 379 5.27 -0.47 7.75
C LEU A 379 4.67 0.01 9.08
N GLU A 380 3.80 0.99 9.01
CA GLU A 380 3.07 1.57 10.12
C GLU A 380 1.56 1.26 9.99
N PRO A 381 0.79 1.25 11.09
CA PRO A 381 -0.66 1.10 11.01
C PRO A 381 -1.31 2.21 10.19
N HIS A 382 -2.46 1.92 9.59
CA HIS A 382 -3.26 2.93 8.90
C HIS A 382 -3.72 4.04 9.86
N ASP A 383 -3.70 5.27 9.38
CA ASP A 383 -4.16 6.46 10.12
C ASP A 383 -5.25 7.19 9.31
N SER A 384 -6.47 7.24 9.85
CA SER A 384 -7.61 7.92 9.24
C SER A 384 -7.49 9.45 9.23
N SER A 385 -6.53 10.03 9.96
CA SER A 385 -6.26 11.47 9.88
C SER A 385 -5.56 11.86 8.58
N ILE A 386 -4.90 10.90 7.90
CA ILE A 386 -4.25 11.09 6.61
C ILE A 386 -5.27 10.80 5.51
N LEU A 387 -5.60 11.80 4.69
CA LEU A 387 -6.62 11.68 3.67
C LEU A 387 -6.09 10.98 2.41
N TYR A 388 -6.03 9.65 2.43
CA TYR A 388 -5.78 8.87 1.23
C TYR A 388 -7.08 8.45 0.55
N SER A 389 -7.21 8.70 -0.76
CA SER A 389 -8.35 8.25 -1.59
C SER A 389 -8.02 7.02 -2.43
N ARG A 390 -6.80 6.52 -2.34
CA ARG A 390 -6.30 5.35 -3.07
C ARG A 390 -5.36 4.51 -2.20
N GLN A 391 -5.15 3.29 -2.62
CA GLN A 391 -4.29 2.31 -1.97
C GLN A 391 -3.63 1.45 -3.04
N VAL A 392 -2.38 1.04 -2.83
CA VAL A 392 -1.71 0.06 -3.68
C VAL A 392 -2.37 -1.30 -3.48
N ASN A 393 -2.72 -1.96 -4.57
CA ASN A 393 -3.60 -3.14 -4.59
C ASN A 393 -2.90 -4.44 -4.14
N THR A 394 -2.01 -4.37 -3.17
CA THR A 394 -1.32 -5.51 -2.56
C THR A 394 -0.89 -5.19 -1.14
N ASP A 395 -0.47 -6.21 -0.39
CA ASP A 395 0.20 -6.07 0.90
C ASP A 395 1.68 -5.74 0.69
N TYR A 396 2.25 -4.95 1.58
CA TYR A 396 3.70 -4.82 1.70
C TYR A 396 4.24 -5.94 2.59
N ILE A 397 5.13 -6.76 2.04
CA ILE A 397 5.82 -7.85 2.73
C ILE A 397 7.33 -7.60 2.62
N PRO A 398 8.02 -7.20 3.71
CA PRO A 398 9.42 -6.78 3.66
C PRO A 398 10.37 -7.77 2.98
N ASP A 399 10.17 -9.06 3.26
CA ASP A 399 11.05 -10.15 2.80
C ASP A 399 10.59 -10.81 1.50
N ALA A 400 9.55 -10.27 0.85
CA ALA A 400 9.13 -10.78 -0.45
C ALA A 400 10.18 -10.43 -1.51
N ALA A 401 10.81 -11.46 -2.07
CA ALA A 401 11.87 -11.35 -3.06
C ALA A 401 11.44 -11.97 -4.40
N LEU A 402 11.92 -11.40 -5.50
CA LEU A 402 11.75 -11.94 -6.83
C LEU A 402 12.80 -13.06 -7.05
N ALA A 403 12.33 -14.27 -7.32
CA ALA A 403 13.21 -15.35 -7.77
C ALA A 403 13.69 -15.09 -9.21
N GLU A 404 14.87 -15.57 -9.57
CA GLU A 404 15.38 -15.48 -10.94
C GLU A 404 14.44 -16.16 -11.96
N THR A 405 13.71 -17.17 -11.53
CA THR A 405 12.74 -17.92 -12.32
C THR A 405 11.34 -17.34 -12.31
N SER A 406 11.08 -16.26 -11.57
CA SER A 406 9.74 -15.65 -11.48
C SER A 406 9.27 -15.12 -12.84
N THR A 407 7.96 -15.06 -13.03
CA THR A 407 7.37 -14.54 -14.27
C THR A 407 7.75 -13.08 -14.48
N PHE A 408 7.69 -12.29 -13.41
CA PHE A 408 8.04 -10.87 -13.49
C PHE A 408 9.53 -10.66 -13.80
N THR A 409 10.44 -11.43 -13.18
CA THR A 409 11.88 -11.31 -13.45
C THR A 409 12.18 -11.56 -14.94
N LYS A 410 11.62 -12.61 -15.51
CA LYS A 410 11.78 -12.90 -16.95
C LYS A 410 11.21 -11.77 -17.80
N PHE A 411 9.98 -11.36 -17.51
CA PHE A 411 9.27 -10.29 -18.22
C PHE A 411 10.07 -8.97 -18.22
N ILE A 412 10.52 -8.52 -17.04
CA ILE A 412 11.23 -7.23 -16.93
C ILE A 412 12.61 -7.29 -17.57
N CYS A 413 13.31 -8.44 -17.46
CA CYS A 413 14.56 -8.65 -18.17
C CYS A 413 14.37 -8.61 -19.70
N ASP A 414 13.34 -9.27 -20.22
CA ASP A 414 13.05 -9.25 -21.67
C ASP A 414 12.71 -7.84 -22.16
N LEU A 415 11.92 -7.08 -21.39
CA LEU A 415 11.58 -5.69 -21.69
C LEU A 415 12.80 -4.76 -21.70
N CYS A 416 13.84 -5.10 -20.92
CA CYS A 416 15.09 -4.34 -20.81
C CYS A 416 16.20 -4.78 -21.76
N LYS A 417 16.01 -5.84 -22.54
CA LYS A 417 17.02 -6.28 -23.50
C LYS A 417 17.27 -5.22 -24.59
N ASP A 418 18.54 -5.06 -24.92
CA ASP A 418 18.96 -4.25 -26.07
C ASP A 418 18.81 -5.06 -27.38
N GLU A 419 19.28 -4.49 -28.51
CA GLU A 419 19.25 -5.13 -29.80
C GLU A 419 20.16 -6.35 -29.89
N SER A 420 21.15 -6.49 -29.02
CA SER A 420 22.05 -7.64 -28.90
C SER A 420 21.48 -8.74 -27.98
N GLY A 421 20.31 -8.53 -27.39
CA GLY A 421 19.68 -9.47 -26.46
C GLY A 421 20.26 -9.43 -25.04
N ILE A 422 21.07 -8.42 -24.72
CA ILE A 422 21.67 -8.23 -23.39
C ILE A 422 20.76 -7.32 -22.56
N VAL A 423 20.56 -7.67 -21.28
CA VAL A 423 19.77 -6.86 -20.35
C VAL A 423 20.50 -5.56 -20.05
N ASP A 424 19.90 -4.44 -20.44
CA ASP A 424 20.40 -3.11 -20.17
C ASP A 424 19.99 -2.67 -18.76
N GLN A 425 20.97 -2.49 -17.88
CA GLN A 425 20.74 -2.13 -16.48
C GLN A 425 20.19 -0.71 -16.31
N GLU A 426 20.47 0.21 -17.23
CA GLU A 426 19.89 1.56 -17.19
C GLU A 426 18.38 1.52 -17.43
N ARG A 427 17.93 0.72 -18.42
CA ARG A 427 16.49 0.49 -18.68
C ARG A 427 15.82 -0.18 -17.49
N TYR A 428 16.43 -1.21 -16.91
CA TYR A 428 15.92 -1.91 -15.73
C TYR A 428 15.74 -0.94 -14.55
N ASN A 429 16.75 -0.12 -14.28
CA ASN A 429 16.71 0.87 -13.21
C ASN A 429 15.64 1.93 -13.47
N ALA A 430 15.55 2.45 -14.69
CA ALA A 430 14.56 3.46 -15.06
C ALA A 430 13.12 2.93 -14.93
N LEU A 431 12.85 1.69 -15.32
CA LEU A 431 11.52 1.07 -15.17
C LEU A 431 11.15 0.88 -13.69
N ALA A 432 12.10 0.48 -12.83
CA ALA A 432 11.88 0.40 -11.39
C ALA A 432 11.55 1.76 -10.78
N GLU A 433 12.26 2.81 -11.19
CA GLU A 433 12.02 4.20 -10.75
C GLU A 433 10.65 4.72 -11.21
N ILE A 434 10.25 4.42 -12.45
CA ILE A 434 8.94 4.74 -13.00
C ILE A 434 7.83 4.05 -12.20
N ALA A 435 7.98 2.74 -11.92
CA ALA A 435 7.03 1.97 -11.12
C ALA A 435 6.94 2.50 -9.69
N GLY A 436 8.09 2.76 -9.06
CA GLY A 436 8.17 3.31 -7.70
C GLY A 436 7.52 4.69 -7.57
N LEU A 437 7.80 5.59 -8.52
CA LEU A 437 7.11 6.89 -8.56
C LEU A 437 5.61 6.70 -8.73
N ALA A 438 5.17 5.80 -9.62
CA ALA A 438 3.77 5.55 -9.90
C ALA A 438 2.97 5.09 -8.68
N ILE A 439 3.50 4.18 -7.87
CA ILE A 439 2.82 3.66 -6.66
C ILE A 439 2.88 4.61 -5.46
N SER A 440 3.78 5.61 -5.46
CA SER A 440 3.95 6.58 -4.37
C SER A 440 2.95 7.73 -4.43
N ASN A 441 3.00 8.63 -3.45
CA ASN A 441 2.31 9.92 -3.47
C ASN A 441 3.23 11.10 -3.83
N ILE A 442 4.49 10.83 -4.13
CA ILE A 442 5.45 11.86 -4.55
C ILE A 442 4.95 12.52 -5.84
N TYR A 443 4.95 13.82 -5.85
CA TYR A 443 4.41 14.59 -6.98
C TYR A 443 5.22 14.36 -8.25
N GLY A 444 4.56 13.94 -9.33
CA GLY A 444 5.19 13.59 -10.60
C GLY A 444 6.01 14.73 -11.20
N TYR A 445 5.58 15.98 -11.03
CA TYR A 445 6.31 17.15 -11.54
C TYR A 445 7.68 17.40 -10.87
N ARG A 446 8.00 16.72 -9.74
CA ARG A 446 9.35 16.79 -9.15
C ARG A 446 10.42 16.29 -10.11
N THR A 447 10.09 15.32 -10.95
CA THR A 447 10.99 14.80 -11.97
C THR A 447 11.10 15.69 -13.20
N LYS A 448 10.13 16.58 -13.40
CA LYS A 448 9.96 17.38 -14.62
C LYS A 448 9.89 16.57 -15.90
N LYS A 449 9.52 15.29 -15.81
CA LYS A 449 9.52 14.32 -16.90
C LYS A 449 8.18 13.61 -17.04
N ALA A 450 7.89 13.18 -18.25
CA ALA A 450 6.93 12.13 -18.58
C ALA A 450 7.72 10.91 -19.04
N ALA A 451 7.37 9.71 -18.55
CA ALA A 451 7.99 8.46 -18.96
C ALA A 451 7.40 8.01 -20.31
N ILE A 452 8.26 7.66 -21.25
CA ILE A 452 7.88 7.16 -22.56
C ILE A 452 8.53 5.80 -22.81
N LEU A 453 7.70 4.76 -22.83
CA LEU A 453 8.10 3.43 -23.27
C LEU A 453 7.99 3.39 -24.79
N HIS A 454 9.11 3.45 -25.45
CA HIS A 454 9.16 3.54 -26.91
C HIS A 454 9.62 2.23 -27.55
N SER A 455 8.97 1.85 -28.64
CA SER A 455 9.48 0.76 -29.48
C SER A 455 8.98 0.92 -30.91
N PRO A 456 9.86 0.88 -31.90
CA PRO A 456 9.47 0.90 -33.31
C PRO A 456 8.80 -0.42 -33.74
N VAL A 457 8.94 -1.49 -32.96
CA VAL A 457 8.34 -2.81 -33.21
C VAL A 457 7.24 -3.13 -32.23
N GLY A 458 6.31 -4.00 -32.61
CA GLY A 458 5.25 -4.50 -31.71
C GLY A 458 5.75 -5.57 -30.75
N ASN A 459 4.86 -6.04 -29.88
CA ASN A 459 5.04 -7.26 -29.07
C ASN A 459 6.28 -7.26 -28.13
N THR A 460 6.67 -6.10 -27.63
CA THR A 460 7.83 -5.95 -26.74
C THR A 460 7.47 -5.95 -25.23
N GLY A 461 6.17 -6.04 -24.88
CA GLY A 461 5.74 -6.08 -23.49
C GLY A 461 5.37 -4.69 -22.88
N LYS A 462 5.53 -3.56 -23.59
CA LYS A 462 5.18 -2.20 -23.10
C LYS A 462 3.79 -2.13 -22.49
N SER A 463 2.78 -2.61 -23.22
CA SER A 463 1.39 -2.58 -22.78
C SER A 463 1.14 -3.45 -21.54
N GLN A 464 1.85 -4.57 -21.39
CA GLN A 464 1.77 -5.42 -20.20
C GLN A 464 2.37 -4.72 -18.96
N PHE A 465 3.47 -3.99 -19.13
CA PHE A 465 4.03 -3.17 -18.05
C PHE A 465 3.06 -2.08 -17.62
N VAL A 466 2.45 -1.35 -18.55
CA VAL A 466 1.43 -0.34 -18.23
C VAL A 466 0.21 -0.97 -17.55
N ALA A 467 -0.22 -2.15 -18.00
CA ALA A 467 -1.33 -2.88 -17.39
C ALA A 467 -1.00 -3.32 -15.95
N LEU A 468 0.22 -3.79 -15.69
CA LEU A 468 0.69 -4.14 -14.36
C LEU A 468 0.63 -2.92 -13.41
N ILE A 469 1.19 -1.78 -13.82
CA ILE A 469 1.13 -0.53 -13.04
C ILE A 469 -0.33 -0.09 -12.80
N THR A 470 -1.20 -0.24 -13.82
CA THR A 470 -2.63 0.04 -13.70
C THR A 470 -3.30 -0.82 -12.61
N ASN A 471 -2.98 -2.11 -12.57
CA ASN A 471 -3.53 -3.02 -11.57
C ASN A 471 -3.01 -2.70 -10.15
N LEU A 472 -1.75 -2.27 -10.01
CA LEU A 472 -1.18 -1.86 -8.72
C LEU A 472 -1.89 -0.63 -8.13
N ILE A 473 -2.26 0.34 -8.95
CA ILE A 473 -2.80 1.63 -8.49
C ILE A 473 -4.33 1.63 -8.46
N GLY A 474 -4.95 0.83 -9.30
CA GLY A 474 -6.40 0.78 -9.50
C GLY A 474 -6.91 1.80 -10.53
N ALA A 475 -7.80 1.36 -11.40
CA ALA A 475 -8.33 2.13 -12.53
C ALA A 475 -8.98 3.47 -12.15
N ALA A 476 -9.56 3.57 -10.94
CA ALA A 476 -10.19 4.81 -10.46
C ALA A 476 -9.23 6.00 -10.27
N SER A 477 -7.92 5.73 -10.20
CA SER A 477 -6.87 6.74 -10.04
C SER A 477 -6.12 7.04 -11.34
N ILE A 478 -6.63 6.58 -12.48
CA ILE A 478 -5.96 6.63 -13.78
C ILE A 478 -6.88 7.26 -14.81
N GLU A 479 -6.33 8.13 -15.66
CA GLU A 479 -6.99 8.68 -16.83
C GLU A 479 -6.18 8.35 -18.09
N ASN A 480 -6.89 8.05 -19.17
CA ASN A 480 -6.28 7.86 -20.49
C ASN A 480 -6.41 9.13 -21.30
N ILE A 481 -5.33 9.91 -21.36
CA ILE A 481 -5.31 11.19 -22.06
C ILE A 481 -4.22 11.17 -23.13
N PRO A 482 -4.59 11.13 -24.41
CA PRO A 482 -3.64 11.27 -25.52
C PRO A 482 -2.91 12.62 -25.49
N LEU A 483 -1.61 12.63 -25.82
CA LEU A 483 -0.78 13.85 -25.79
C LEU A 483 -1.36 14.99 -26.64
N GLN A 484 -1.94 14.68 -27.80
CA GLN A 484 -2.57 15.69 -28.68
C GLN A 484 -3.79 16.40 -28.04
N ASN A 485 -4.34 15.86 -26.97
CA ASN A 485 -5.44 16.48 -26.21
C ASN A 485 -4.96 17.35 -25.05
N MET A 486 -3.64 17.38 -24.77
CA MET A 486 -3.03 18.20 -23.72
C MET A 486 -2.67 19.60 -24.25
N ASN A 487 -3.63 20.27 -24.86
CA ASN A 487 -3.54 21.63 -25.42
C ASN A 487 -4.52 22.59 -24.74
N GLU A 488 -4.43 23.90 -24.95
CA GLU A 488 -5.30 24.90 -24.29
C GLU A 488 -6.78 24.68 -24.58
N ASP A 489 -7.14 24.28 -25.80
CA ASP A 489 -8.55 24.13 -26.21
C ASP A 489 -9.25 22.96 -25.53
N LYS A 490 -8.58 21.81 -25.48
CA LYS A 490 -9.15 20.55 -24.96
C LYS A 490 -8.73 20.26 -23.52
N GLY A 491 -7.51 20.63 -23.12
CA GLY A 491 -6.91 20.29 -21.85
C GLY A 491 -7.76 20.71 -20.66
N ARG A 492 -8.34 21.90 -20.69
CA ARG A 492 -9.22 22.36 -19.59
C ARG A 492 -10.39 21.41 -19.28
N PHE A 493 -10.93 20.72 -20.27
CA PHE A 493 -12.02 19.76 -20.08
C PHE A 493 -11.51 18.36 -19.74
N VAL A 494 -10.43 17.95 -20.36
CA VAL A 494 -9.84 16.61 -20.16
C VAL A 494 -9.29 16.46 -18.75
N PHE A 495 -8.77 17.53 -18.15
CA PHE A 495 -8.25 17.56 -16.78
C PHE A 495 -9.30 17.90 -15.72
N ALA A 496 -10.59 17.98 -16.07
CA ALA A 496 -11.66 18.38 -15.15
C ALA A 496 -11.75 17.55 -13.86
N ASN A 497 -11.32 16.30 -13.87
CA ASN A 497 -11.30 15.39 -12.72
C ASN A 497 -9.90 15.02 -12.23
N ALA A 498 -8.86 15.69 -12.72
CA ALA A 498 -7.46 15.30 -12.49
C ALA A 498 -6.96 15.48 -11.03
N GLU A 499 -7.75 16.07 -10.14
CA GLU A 499 -7.37 16.33 -8.73
C GLU A 499 -7.03 15.04 -7.97
N LEU A 500 -7.76 13.94 -8.22
CA LEU A 500 -7.56 12.65 -7.58
C LEU A 500 -6.79 11.63 -8.44
N ILE A 501 -6.47 12.01 -9.68
CA ILE A 501 -5.76 11.14 -10.62
C ILE A 501 -4.28 11.04 -10.26
N ARG A 502 -3.79 9.81 -10.18
CA ARG A 502 -2.38 9.52 -9.96
C ARG A 502 -1.59 9.40 -11.24
N LEU A 503 -2.17 8.73 -12.23
CA LEU A 503 -1.51 8.52 -13.50
C LEU A 503 -2.37 9.00 -14.67
N ILE A 504 -1.71 9.68 -15.58
CA ILE A 504 -2.18 9.79 -16.95
C ILE A 504 -1.42 8.76 -17.75
N ILE A 505 -2.14 7.84 -18.36
CA ILE A 505 -1.55 6.81 -19.20
C ILE A 505 -2.05 6.94 -20.62
N ASN A 506 -1.22 6.53 -21.57
CA ASN A 506 -1.65 6.21 -22.91
C ASN A 506 -0.90 4.94 -23.34
N GLY A 507 -1.61 3.83 -23.45
CA GLY A 507 -1.03 2.51 -23.71
C GLY A 507 -0.74 2.25 -25.19
N ASP A 508 -1.27 3.08 -26.09
CA ASP A 508 -1.06 2.98 -27.53
C ASP A 508 -1.18 4.38 -28.18
N GLN A 509 -0.14 5.18 -27.98
CA GLN A 509 -0.06 6.50 -28.58
C GLN A 509 0.35 6.35 -30.05
N GLY A 510 -0.60 6.55 -30.95
CA GLY A 510 -0.32 6.60 -32.38
C GLY A 510 0.45 7.86 -32.81
N LYS A 511 0.83 7.91 -34.09
CA LYS A 511 1.42 9.12 -34.69
C LYS A 511 0.55 10.33 -34.40
N ALA A 512 1.07 11.28 -33.66
CA ALA A 512 0.35 12.49 -33.27
C ALA A 512 1.18 13.73 -33.53
N THR A 513 0.50 14.80 -33.96
CA THR A 513 1.11 16.13 -34.02
C THR A 513 0.60 16.92 -32.81
N ILE A 514 1.49 17.33 -31.95
CA ILE A 514 1.20 18.26 -30.86
C ILE A 514 1.36 19.67 -31.40
N LYS A 515 0.23 20.35 -31.68
CA LYS A 515 0.19 21.71 -32.21
C LYS A 515 0.46 22.75 -31.13
N ASP A 516 0.10 22.44 -29.89
CA ASP A 516 0.28 23.27 -28.71
C ASP A 516 0.68 22.35 -27.53
N SER A 517 1.84 22.59 -26.98
CA SER A 517 2.42 21.83 -25.87
C SER A 517 2.34 22.54 -24.51
N SER A 518 1.60 23.66 -24.43
CA SER A 518 1.55 24.52 -23.24
C SER A 518 1.09 23.76 -21.98
N ILE A 519 -0.03 23.04 -22.08
CA ILE A 519 -0.56 22.25 -20.96
C ILE A 519 0.40 21.13 -20.56
N PHE A 520 0.97 20.39 -21.53
CA PHE A 520 1.97 19.35 -21.23
C PHE A 520 3.18 19.93 -20.47
N LYS A 521 3.66 21.10 -20.90
CA LYS A 521 4.76 21.80 -20.21
C LYS A 521 4.36 22.19 -18.78
N SER A 522 3.17 22.73 -18.61
CA SER A 522 2.66 23.16 -17.30
C SER A 522 2.51 21.99 -16.33
N ILE A 523 1.86 20.89 -16.72
CA ILE A 523 1.63 19.73 -15.84
C ILE A 523 2.93 19.01 -15.46
N THR A 524 3.89 18.91 -16.37
CA THR A 524 5.21 18.34 -16.09
C THR A 524 6.12 19.30 -15.31
N GLY A 525 5.83 20.61 -15.36
CA GLY A 525 6.53 21.67 -14.62
C GLY A 525 6.02 21.91 -13.20
N GLY A 526 4.80 21.48 -12.91
CA GLY A 526 4.11 21.79 -11.65
C GLY A 526 3.41 23.15 -11.66
N ASP A 527 3.20 23.74 -12.84
CA ASP A 527 2.48 25.00 -12.99
C ASP A 527 0.96 24.80 -12.88
N TYR A 528 0.25 25.89 -12.60
CA TYR A 528 -1.21 25.88 -12.61
C TYR A 528 -1.76 25.76 -14.02
N ILE A 529 -2.74 24.89 -14.19
CA ILE A 529 -3.57 24.80 -15.38
C ILE A 529 -5.01 25.18 -15.06
N LYS A 530 -5.73 25.77 -16.02
CA LYS A 530 -7.16 26.01 -15.90
C LYS A 530 -7.92 24.75 -16.28
N ILE A 531 -8.85 24.33 -15.43
CA ILE A 531 -9.74 23.20 -15.65
C ILE A 531 -11.19 23.65 -15.62
N GLU A 532 -12.02 23.02 -16.43
CA GLU A 532 -13.45 23.33 -16.57
C GLU A 532 -14.25 22.03 -16.67
N ALA A 533 -15.21 21.84 -15.78
CA ALA A 533 -16.20 20.78 -15.90
C ALA A 533 -17.51 21.35 -16.45
N LYS A 534 -18.22 20.61 -17.28
CA LYS A 534 -19.48 21.05 -17.90
C LYS A 534 -20.46 21.58 -16.83
N GLY A 535 -20.83 22.86 -16.96
CA GLY A 535 -21.75 23.53 -16.03
C GLY A 535 -21.16 23.90 -14.67
N LYS A 536 -19.83 23.96 -14.54
CA LYS A 536 -19.13 24.42 -13.33
C LYS A 536 -18.18 25.56 -13.65
N ASP A 537 -17.84 26.34 -12.63
CA ASP A 537 -16.88 27.43 -12.74
C ASP A 537 -15.48 26.92 -13.08
N VAL A 538 -14.72 27.74 -13.82
CA VAL A 538 -13.30 27.47 -14.13
C VAL A 538 -12.48 27.51 -12.84
N LYS A 539 -11.66 26.50 -12.64
CA LYS A 539 -10.72 26.39 -11.52
C LYS A 539 -9.28 26.36 -12.01
N SER A 540 -8.35 26.64 -11.08
CA SER A 540 -6.92 26.38 -11.27
C SER A 540 -6.52 25.11 -10.54
N LEU A 541 -5.71 24.27 -11.19
CA LEU A 541 -5.21 23.00 -10.65
C LEU A 541 -3.72 22.87 -10.91
N THR A 542 -2.96 22.40 -9.92
CA THR A 542 -1.62 21.82 -10.13
C THR A 542 -1.75 20.30 -10.19
N PHE A 543 -1.40 19.70 -11.32
CA PHE A 543 -1.43 18.25 -11.47
C PHE A 543 -0.31 17.60 -10.67
N LYS A 544 -0.67 16.80 -9.67
CA LYS A 544 0.26 16.11 -8.77
C LYS A 544 0.65 14.71 -9.25
N GLY A 545 -0.08 14.19 -10.25
CA GLY A 545 0.13 12.85 -10.80
C GLY A 545 1.36 12.76 -11.71
N PHE A 546 1.53 11.61 -12.33
CA PHE A 546 2.63 11.30 -13.24
C PHE A 546 2.11 10.87 -14.61
N ILE A 547 2.92 10.96 -15.65
CA ILE A 547 2.53 10.62 -17.03
C ILE A 547 3.38 9.45 -17.51
N ILE A 548 2.72 8.38 -17.98
CA ILE A 548 3.36 7.20 -18.58
C ILE A 548 2.71 6.97 -19.96
N ILE A 549 3.52 6.93 -21.00
CA ILE A 549 3.07 6.75 -22.38
C ILE A 549 3.80 5.56 -23.00
N ALA A 550 3.07 4.66 -23.61
CA ALA A 550 3.62 3.65 -24.50
C ALA A 550 3.33 4.05 -25.95
N CYS A 551 4.34 4.05 -26.80
CA CYS A 551 4.19 4.43 -28.21
C CYS A 551 5.14 3.66 -29.12
N ASN A 552 4.77 3.56 -30.39
CA ASN A 552 5.64 3.04 -31.44
C ASN A 552 6.35 4.18 -32.20
N ASP A 553 5.74 5.35 -32.22
CA ASP A 553 6.31 6.55 -32.81
C ASP A 553 6.24 7.72 -31.81
N LEU A 554 7.29 8.52 -31.73
CA LEU A 554 7.25 9.74 -30.94
C LEU A 554 6.33 10.78 -31.58
N PRO A 555 5.57 11.54 -30.77
CA PRO A 555 4.71 12.60 -31.31
C PRO A 555 5.55 13.74 -31.89
N TYR A 556 5.14 14.25 -33.05
CA TYR A 556 5.74 15.44 -33.64
C TYR A 556 5.28 16.69 -32.90
N ILE A 557 6.22 17.53 -32.48
CA ILE A 557 5.96 18.78 -31.74
C ILE A 557 6.06 19.96 -32.71
N ALA A 558 4.93 20.55 -33.04
CA ALA A 558 4.85 21.63 -34.06
C ALA A 558 5.06 23.04 -33.49
N ASP A 559 4.63 23.29 -32.24
CA ASP A 559 4.63 24.61 -31.61
C ASP A 559 5.97 24.97 -30.93
N ASP A 560 6.67 23.98 -30.43
CA ASP A 560 7.96 24.21 -29.79
C ASP A 560 9.07 23.91 -30.80
N LYS A 561 9.95 24.89 -31.01
CA LYS A 561 11.15 24.71 -31.81
C LYS A 561 12.12 23.66 -31.24
N GLY A 562 11.57 22.72 -30.53
CA GLY A 562 12.02 21.35 -30.22
C GLY A 562 12.75 21.15 -28.91
N GLU A 563 13.30 22.14 -28.23
CA GLU A 563 14.22 21.84 -27.12
C GLU A 563 13.54 21.65 -25.75
N HIS A 564 12.52 22.46 -25.47
CA HIS A 564 11.91 22.52 -24.15
C HIS A 564 10.93 21.37 -23.87
N VAL A 565 10.30 20.78 -24.87
CA VAL A 565 9.37 19.65 -24.73
C VAL A 565 10.13 18.34 -24.68
N TYR A 566 11.08 18.13 -25.59
CA TYR A 566 11.86 16.89 -25.63
C TYR A 566 12.66 16.66 -24.33
N ARG A 567 13.14 17.73 -23.68
CA ARG A 567 13.78 17.65 -22.36
C ARG A 567 12.84 17.12 -21.25
N ARG A 568 11.53 17.14 -21.48
CA ARG A 568 10.51 16.61 -20.55
C ARG A 568 10.16 15.14 -20.82
N PHE A 569 10.72 14.53 -21.83
CA PHE A 569 10.61 13.11 -22.07
C PHE A 569 11.73 12.37 -21.34
N HIS A 570 11.37 11.27 -20.71
CA HIS A 570 12.27 10.25 -20.25
C HIS A 570 11.96 8.98 -21.04
N ILE A 571 12.78 8.70 -22.06
CA ILE A 571 12.53 7.60 -23.00
C ILE A 571 13.25 6.35 -22.52
N VAL A 572 12.48 5.28 -22.39
CA VAL A 572 12.99 3.91 -22.19
C VAL A 572 12.69 3.13 -23.47
N PRO A 573 13.71 2.87 -24.31
CA PRO A 573 13.54 2.05 -25.50
C PRO A 573 13.30 0.59 -25.12
N CYS A 574 12.25 -0.01 -25.69
CA CYS A 574 11.88 -1.43 -25.50
C CYS A 574 12.01 -2.10 -26.87
N THR A 575 13.25 -2.47 -27.25
CA THR A 575 13.58 -2.87 -28.63
C THR A 575 13.49 -4.39 -28.87
N HIS A 576 13.47 -5.19 -27.81
CA HIS A 576 13.40 -6.64 -27.91
C HIS A 576 11.96 -7.12 -28.20
N GLU A 577 11.73 -7.69 -29.39
CA GLU A 577 10.46 -8.32 -29.73
C GLU A 577 10.41 -9.74 -29.14
N VAL A 578 9.36 -10.05 -28.37
CA VAL A 578 9.12 -11.37 -27.82
C VAL A 578 8.66 -12.30 -28.95
N PRO A 579 9.39 -13.40 -29.23
CA PRO A 579 9.01 -14.36 -30.25
C PRO A 579 7.61 -14.94 -30.02
N GLU A 580 6.85 -15.18 -31.08
CA GLU A 580 5.44 -15.62 -30.98
C GLU A 580 5.27 -16.89 -30.11
N LYS A 581 6.22 -17.82 -30.19
CA LYS A 581 6.22 -19.08 -29.43
C LYS A 581 6.42 -18.87 -27.91
N GLU A 582 6.99 -17.72 -27.51
CA GLU A 582 7.30 -17.38 -26.13
C GLU A 582 6.25 -16.42 -25.52
N ARG A 583 5.30 -15.95 -26.32
CA ARG A 583 4.23 -15.06 -25.86
C ARG A 583 3.25 -15.84 -25.00
N ASP A 584 3.13 -15.42 -23.74
CA ASP A 584 2.20 -16.00 -22.78
C ASP A 584 0.98 -15.06 -22.61
N PRO A 585 -0.22 -15.47 -23.04
CA PRO A 585 -1.44 -14.65 -22.90
C PRO A 585 -1.82 -14.43 -21.44
N GLU A 586 -1.40 -15.30 -20.52
CA GLU A 586 -1.67 -15.21 -19.08
C GLU A 586 -0.55 -14.51 -18.29
N ILE A 587 0.42 -13.91 -18.95
CA ILE A 587 1.60 -13.32 -18.31
C ILE A 587 1.21 -12.27 -17.25
N LEU A 588 0.21 -11.43 -17.53
CA LEU A 588 -0.26 -10.43 -16.57
C LEU A 588 -0.83 -11.09 -15.32
N ASN A 589 -1.70 -12.10 -15.48
CA ASN A 589 -2.31 -12.80 -14.36
C ASN A 589 -1.26 -13.45 -13.45
N LYS A 590 -0.24 -14.07 -14.05
CA LYS A 590 0.89 -14.67 -13.32
C LYS A 590 1.71 -13.61 -12.57
N MET A 591 1.99 -12.45 -13.18
CA MET A 591 2.66 -11.34 -12.50
C MET A 591 1.82 -10.76 -11.36
N LEU A 592 0.49 -10.77 -11.46
CA LEU A 592 -0.38 -10.29 -10.38
C LEU A 592 -0.32 -11.19 -9.12
N GLU A 593 0.12 -12.44 -9.23
CA GLU A 593 0.38 -13.31 -8.08
C GLU A 593 1.70 -12.94 -7.35
N GLU A 594 2.61 -12.24 -8.03
CA GLU A 594 3.93 -11.85 -7.52
C GLU A 594 3.96 -10.41 -6.98
N LEU A 595 2.81 -9.71 -6.87
CA LEU A 595 2.72 -8.29 -6.53
C LEU A 595 3.52 -7.88 -5.28
N PRO A 596 3.53 -8.64 -4.14
CA PRO A 596 4.32 -8.23 -2.97
C PRO A 596 5.81 -8.09 -3.25
N ALA A 597 6.39 -8.95 -4.11
CA ALA A 597 7.79 -8.86 -4.49
C ALA A 597 8.03 -7.76 -5.55
N ILE A 598 7.07 -7.56 -6.46
CA ILE A 598 7.14 -6.50 -7.48
C ILE A 598 7.12 -5.11 -6.83
N VAL A 599 6.32 -4.90 -5.78
CA VAL A 599 6.32 -3.60 -5.11
C VAL A 599 7.62 -3.34 -4.36
N ASN A 600 8.30 -4.36 -3.84
CA ASN A 600 9.62 -4.19 -3.24
C ASN A 600 10.65 -3.71 -4.30
N TRP A 601 10.65 -4.32 -5.49
CA TRP A 601 11.46 -3.86 -6.63
C TRP A 601 11.14 -2.39 -7.02
N ALA A 602 9.86 -2.03 -7.06
CA ALA A 602 9.43 -0.66 -7.33
C ALA A 602 9.85 0.32 -6.22
N ILE A 603 9.79 -0.07 -4.94
CA ILE A 603 10.24 0.72 -3.80
C ILE A 603 11.76 0.96 -3.86
N GLU A 604 12.56 -0.03 -4.24
CA GLU A 604 14.00 0.14 -4.45
C GLU A 604 14.27 1.18 -5.54
N GLY A 605 13.52 1.13 -6.65
CA GLY A 605 13.56 2.15 -7.69
C GLY A 605 13.19 3.53 -7.15
N LEU A 606 12.15 3.64 -6.32
CA LEU A 606 11.76 4.90 -5.70
C LEU A 606 12.86 5.48 -4.80
N HIS A 607 13.48 4.65 -3.97
CA HIS A 607 14.59 5.09 -3.12
C HIS A 607 15.78 5.60 -3.94
N ARG A 608 16.12 4.93 -5.05
CA ARG A 608 17.15 5.39 -5.98
C ARG A 608 16.79 6.73 -6.61
N LEU A 609 15.55 6.90 -7.07
CA LEU A 609 15.06 8.16 -7.63
C LEU A 609 15.14 9.31 -6.63
N ILE A 610 14.76 9.09 -5.37
CA ILE A 610 14.86 10.08 -4.29
C ILE A 610 16.33 10.44 -4.02
N ALA A 611 17.20 9.43 -3.90
CA ALA A 611 18.65 9.63 -3.68
C ALA A 611 19.28 10.43 -4.82
N ASN A 612 18.80 10.26 -6.06
CA ASN A 612 19.22 11.02 -7.23
C ASN A 612 18.44 12.34 -7.41
N ARG A 613 17.86 12.88 -6.33
CA ARG A 613 17.13 14.17 -6.33
C ARG A 613 16.04 14.25 -7.39
N TYR A 614 15.28 13.16 -7.56
CA TYR A 614 14.19 12.99 -8.53
C TYR A 614 14.62 13.04 -10.00
N ASN A 615 15.91 12.81 -10.29
CA ASN A 615 16.37 12.57 -11.65
C ASN A 615 16.34 11.06 -11.92
N PHE A 616 15.64 10.65 -12.96
CA PHE A 616 15.65 9.26 -13.41
C PHE A 616 17.06 8.83 -13.81
N THR A 617 17.35 7.54 -13.65
CA THR A 617 18.53 6.94 -14.28
C THR A 617 18.51 7.24 -15.79
N GLU A 618 19.56 7.88 -16.30
CA GLU A 618 19.66 8.22 -17.71
C GLU A 618 19.82 6.93 -18.53
N VAL A 619 18.96 6.73 -19.53
CA VAL A 619 19.06 5.64 -20.47
C VAL A 619 19.75 6.17 -21.72
N ALA A 620 21.01 5.78 -21.93
CA ALA A 620 21.85 6.30 -23.02
C ALA A 620 21.19 6.11 -24.39
N ALA A 621 20.65 4.91 -24.66
CA ALA A 621 19.90 4.62 -25.88
C ALA A 621 18.66 5.51 -26.06
N GLY A 622 17.99 5.87 -24.98
CA GLY A 622 16.83 6.78 -25.00
C GLY A 622 17.21 8.21 -25.33
N LYS A 623 18.34 8.67 -24.81
CA LYS A 623 18.88 10.01 -25.12
C LYS A 623 19.29 10.10 -26.59
N GLU A 624 20.02 9.14 -27.09
CA GLU A 624 20.40 9.04 -28.49
C GLU A 624 19.17 9.03 -29.41
N TYR A 625 18.14 8.26 -29.01
CA TYR A 625 16.88 8.23 -29.76
C TYR A 625 16.22 9.61 -29.86
N ILE A 626 16.14 10.37 -28.76
CA ILE A 626 15.62 11.74 -28.78
C ILE A 626 16.44 12.63 -29.71
N GLU A 627 17.75 12.56 -29.63
CA GLU A 627 18.64 13.37 -30.47
C GLU A 627 18.44 13.08 -31.95
N ASN A 628 18.41 11.80 -32.34
CA ASN A 628 18.14 11.38 -33.70
C ASN A 628 16.74 11.77 -34.17
N TYR A 629 15.73 11.62 -33.32
CA TYR A 629 14.37 12.05 -33.63
C TYR A 629 14.27 13.58 -33.85
N ARG A 630 14.94 14.39 -33.03
CA ARG A 630 15.01 15.85 -33.16
C ARG A 630 15.67 16.22 -34.47
N LYS A 631 16.77 15.59 -34.80
CA LYS A 631 17.49 15.80 -36.08
C LYS A 631 16.56 15.51 -37.27
N SER A 632 15.89 14.36 -37.26
CA SER A 632 14.98 13.96 -38.36
C SER A 632 13.69 14.78 -38.41
N SER A 633 13.26 15.40 -37.34
CA SER A 633 12.06 16.22 -37.25
C SER A 633 12.31 17.68 -37.68
N ASP A 634 13.55 18.15 -37.70
CA ASP A 634 13.89 19.47 -38.21
C ASP A 634 14.15 19.40 -39.74
N THR A 635 13.14 19.78 -40.51
CA THR A 635 13.21 19.72 -41.96
C THR A 635 14.35 20.54 -42.57
N VAL A 636 14.81 21.61 -41.89
CA VAL A 636 15.96 22.41 -42.34
C VAL A 636 17.26 21.67 -42.09
N PHE A 637 17.36 21.03 -40.92
CA PHE A 637 18.52 20.22 -40.57
C PHE A 637 18.63 18.97 -41.47
N SER A 638 17.52 18.24 -41.64
CA SER A 638 17.49 17.09 -42.55
C SER A 638 17.87 17.50 -43.96
N PHE A 639 17.33 18.59 -44.49
CA PHE A 639 17.71 19.12 -45.78
C PHE A 639 19.20 19.35 -45.92
N LEU A 640 19.84 19.97 -44.91
CA LEU A 640 21.26 20.28 -44.99
C LEU A 640 22.10 18.98 -45.01
N ILE A 641 21.70 17.95 -44.26
CA ILE A 641 22.43 16.68 -44.26
C ILE A 641 22.17 15.87 -45.52
N ASP A 642 20.91 15.68 -45.90
CA ASP A 642 20.49 14.82 -46.97
C ASP A 642 21.02 15.33 -48.33
N GLU A 643 21.08 16.68 -48.49
CA GLU A 643 21.60 17.34 -49.69
C GLU A 643 23.11 17.61 -49.64
N GLY A 644 23.82 17.13 -48.64
CA GLY A 644 25.31 17.18 -48.58
C GLY A 644 25.86 18.56 -48.26
N TYR A 645 25.13 19.41 -47.48
CA TYR A 645 25.67 20.67 -47.00
C TYR A 645 26.53 20.44 -45.77
N ILE A 646 27.73 21.03 -45.75
CA ILE A 646 28.67 20.99 -44.64
C ILE A 646 28.65 22.34 -43.92
N ILE A 647 28.49 22.30 -42.58
CA ILE A 647 28.69 23.48 -41.76
C ILE A 647 30.17 23.60 -41.44
N THR A 648 30.77 24.69 -41.91
CA THR A 648 32.17 25.00 -41.69
C THR A 648 32.32 26.08 -40.65
N LYS A 649 33.44 26.21 -39.98
CA LYS A 649 33.76 27.35 -39.11
C LYS A 649 34.42 28.50 -39.87
N ASN A 650 34.39 28.48 -41.21
CA ASN A 650 35.02 29.46 -42.08
C ASN A 650 33.99 30.49 -42.57
N LEU A 651 34.19 31.76 -42.26
CA LEU A 651 33.32 32.88 -42.65
C LEU A 651 33.35 33.17 -44.14
N ASP A 652 34.37 32.66 -44.86
CA ASP A 652 34.48 32.85 -46.30
C ASP A 652 33.58 31.86 -47.09
N ASP A 653 33.21 30.74 -46.44
CA ASP A 653 32.22 29.81 -47.00
C ASP A 653 30.82 30.41 -46.88
N LYS A 654 30.28 30.83 -48.01
CA LYS A 654 29.02 31.59 -48.09
C LYS A 654 28.12 31.04 -49.16
N LEU A 655 26.85 30.80 -48.84
CA LEU A 655 25.79 30.46 -49.81
C LEU A 655 24.70 31.48 -49.82
N SER A 656 24.16 31.79 -51.01
CA SER A 656 22.99 32.70 -51.13
C SER A 656 21.82 32.13 -50.33
N LYS A 657 21.26 32.94 -49.41
CA LYS A 657 20.06 32.57 -48.64
C LYS A 657 18.90 32.20 -49.57
N LYS A 658 18.75 32.93 -50.67
CA LYS A 658 17.67 32.67 -51.63
C LYS A 658 17.84 31.33 -52.34
N ALA A 659 19.06 31.04 -52.81
CA ALA A 659 19.36 29.76 -53.48
C ALA A 659 19.16 28.57 -52.50
N LEU A 660 19.68 28.71 -51.28
CA LEU A 660 19.55 27.68 -50.25
C LEU A 660 18.08 27.43 -49.85
N PHE A 661 17.28 28.49 -49.74
CA PHE A 661 15.84 28.37 -49.45
C PHE A 661 15.07 27.76 -50.63
N THR A 662 15.44 28.02 -51.86
CA THR A 662 14.83 27.40 -53.05
C THR A 662 15.12 25.89 -53.04
N ALA A 663 16.39 25.47 -52.85
CA ALA A 663 16.75 24.09 -52.72
C ALA A 663 15.99 23.40 -51.58
N TYR A 664 15.93 24.02 -50.42
CA TYR A 664 15.13 23.53 -49.29
C TYR A 664 13.64 23.35 -49.62
N SER A 665 13.07 24.29 -50.40
CA SER A 665 11.66 24.21 -50.80
C SER A 665 11.41 23.04 -51.74
N THR A 666 12.33 22.78 -52.69
CA THR A 666 12.30 21.63 -53.60
C THR A 666 12.43 20.32 -52.79
N TYR A 667 13.42 20.22 -51.91
CA TYR A 667 13.61 19.07 -51.04
C TYR A 667 12.33 18.75 -50.23
N CYS A 668 11.68 19.77 -49.62
CA CYS A 668 10.45 19.54 -48.87
C CYS A 668 9.30 19.04 -49.76
N THR A 669 9.21 19.51 -51.01
CA THR A 669 8.19 19.04 -51.95
C THR A 669 8.43 17.59 -52.37
N GLU A 670 9.66 17.26 -52.71
CA GLU A 670 10.05 15.91 -53.16
C GLU A 670 9.94 14.85 -52.05
N ASN A 671 10.16 15.28 -50.81
CA ASN A 671 10.10 14.38 -49.64
C ASN A 671 8.78 14.50 -48.85
N GLU A 672 7.74 15.14 -49.45
CA GLU A 672 6.41 15.33 -48.82
C GLU A 672 6.45 15.95 -47.41
N ARG A 673 7.43 16.81 -47.14
CA ARG A 673 7.63 17.47 -45.85
C ARG A 673 7.02 18.85 -45.80
N THR A 674 6.54 19.26 -44.65
CA THR A 674 5.99 20.63 -44.45
C THR A 674 7.14 21.64 -44.42
N ARG A 675 7.14 22.60 -45.37
CA ARG A 675 8.12 23.67 -45.49
C ARG A 675 7.91 24.74 -44.42
N VAL A 676 8.98 25.21 -43.78
CA VAL A 676 8.93 26.43 -42.96
C VAL A 676 9.03 27.70 -43.84
N GLY A 677 8.54 28.83 -43.30
CA GLY A 677 8.65 30.10 -43.98
C GLY A 677 10.11 30.61 -44.14
N VAL A 678 10.39 31.48 -45.12
CA VAL A 678 11.73 31.99 -45.41
C VAL A 678 12.40 32.68 -44.21
N GLN A 679 11.64 33.31 -43.33
CA GLN A 679 12.18 33.94 -42.12
C GLN A 679 12.62 32.89 -41.13
N GLN A 680 11.77 31.93 -40.83
CA GLN A 680 12.09 30.82 -39.92
C GLN A 680 13.23 29.93 -40.44
N PHE A 681 13.28 29.69 -41.74
CA PHE A 681 14.41 29.03 -42.39
C PHE A 681 15.72 29.76 -42.11
N GLY A 682 15.74 31.09 -42.29
CA GLY A 682 16.92 31.90 -42.01
C GLY A 682 17.35 31.83 -40.53
N GLU A 683 16.40 31.93 -39.59
CA GLU A 683 16.65 31.84 -38.17
C GLU A 683 17.24 30.46 -37.79
N ARG A 684 16.69 29.37 -38.37
CA ARG A 684 17.18 28.00 -38.12
C ARG A 684 18.57 27.75 -38.69
N VAL A 685 18.82 28.17 -39.90
CA VAL A 685 20.14 28.05 -40.50
C VAL A 685 21.18 28.89 -39.74
N THR A 686 20.85 30.12 -39.30
CA THR A 686 21.70 30.92 -38.42
C THR A 686 22.03 30.18 -37.11
N LYS A 687 21.05 29.55 -36.48
CA LYS A 687 21.25 28.77 -35.28
C LYS A 687 22.16 27.54 -35.53
N LEU A 688 21.99 26.87 -36.67
CA LEU A 688 22.75 25.68 -37.02
C LEU A 688 24.21 26.00 -37.37
N THR A 689 24.44 27.10 -38.14
CA THR A 689 25.79 27.52 -38.54
C THR A 689 26.54 28.27 -37.45
N GLY A 690 25.81 28.86 -36.47
CA GLY A 690 26.38 29.75 -35.46
C GLY A 690 26.70 31.15 -35.98
N TYR A 691 26.40 31.48 -37.26
CA TYR A 691 26.73 32.76 -37.88
C TYR A 691 25.51 33.50 -38.38
N PRO A 692 25.49 34.84 -38.30
CA PRO A 692 24.37 35.61 -38.79
C PRO A 692 24.34 35.62 -40.32
N ILE A 693 23.14 35.80 -40.88
CA ILE A 693 22.98 36.05 -42.31
C ILE A 693 23.41 37.47 -42.60
N VAL A 694 24.38 37.64 -43.51
CA VAL A 694 24.99 38.91 -43.84
C VAL A 694 24.56 39.40 -45.21
N ARG A 695 24.40 40.72 -45.37
CA ARG A 695 24.17 41.33 -46.68
C ARG A 695 25.52 41.76 -47.24
N THR A 696 26.01 41.10 -48.27
CA THR A 696 27.34 41.33 -48.81
C THR A 696 27.35 41.09 -50.34
N PHE A 697 28.51 41.32 -50.97
CA PHE A 697 28.75 40.98 -52.36
C PHE A 697 29.52 39.66 -52.44
N VAL A 698 29.04 38.73 -53.25
CA VAL A 698 29.74 37.50 -53.61
C VAL A 698 29.59 37.36 -55.13
N ASN A 699 30.68 37.22 -55.87
CA ASN A 699 30.67 37.12 -57.33
C ASN A 699 29.87 38.23 -58.04
N ASN A 700 30.06 39.48 -57.64
CA ASN A 700 29.36 40.69 -58.10
C ASN A 700 27.84 40.72 -57.85
N MET A 701 27.27 39.80 -57.12
CA MET A 701 25.86 39.82 -56.70
C MET A 701 25.75 40.33 -55.26
N ARG A 702 24.90 41.34 -55.04
CA ARG A 702 24.55 41.83 -53.69
C ARG A 702 23.29 41.14 -53.24
N ASP A 703 23.42 40.24 -52.23
CA ASP A 703 22.30 39.50 -51.68
C ASP A 703 22.58 39.16 -50.21
N TYR A 704 21.63 38.46 -49.59
CA TYR A 704 21.80 37.88 -48.24
C TYR A 704 22.48 36.54 -48.32
N PHE A 705 23.57 36.36 -47.58
CA PHE A 705 24.36 35.13 -47.56
C PHE A 705 24.40 34.50 -46.17
N VAL A 706 24.24 33.19 -46.14
CA VAL A 706 24.49 32.36 -44.99
C VAL A 706 26.00 32.09 -44.96
N GLN A 707 26.62 32.36 -43.82
CA GLN A 707 28.08 32.13 -43.59
C GLN A 707 28.32 30.79 -42.91
N GLY A 708 29.52 30.26 -43.07
CA GLY A 708 29.94 29.02 -42.41
C GLY A 708 29.27 27.76 -42.95
N ILE A 709 28.88 27.80 -44.25
CA ILE A 709 28.24 26.64 -44.92
C ILE A 709 28.71 26.56 -46.39
N LYS A 710 29.00 25.36 -46.79
CA LYS A 710 29.31 25.02 -48.19
C LYS A 710 28.66 23.71 -48.64
N MET A 711 28.58 23.45 -49.94
CA MET A 711 28.15 22.19 -50.47
C MET A 711 29.38 21.27 -50.58
N ASP A 712 29.22 20.02 -50.20
CA ASP A 712 30.29 19.01 -50.35
C ASP A 712 30.32 18.53 -51.82
N ASN A 713 31.32 18.97 -52.56
CA ASN A 713 31.50 18.55 -53.96
C ASN A 713 32.29 17.28 -54.14
N ASP A 714 32.83 16.71 -53.02
CA ASP A 714 33.67 15.51 -53.03
C ASP A 714 33.02 14.32 -52.34
N GLY A 715 31.94 13.83 -52.91
CA GLY A 715 31.49 12.41 -52.73
C GLY A 715 31.16 11.93 -51.32
N PHE A 716 29.99 11.74 -51.06
CA PHE A 716 29.06 10.96 -50.25
C PHE A 716 29.57 9.94 -49.16
N ARG A 717 30.81 9.91 -48.68
CA ARG A 717 31.27 8.84 -47.76
C ARG A 717 32.01 9.23 -46.48
N ALA A 718 32.37 10.47 -46.23
CA ALA A 718 33.17 10.86 -45.05
C ALA A 718 32.46 11.78 -44.08
N ALA A 719 31.26 12.28 -44.37
CA ALA A 719 30.66 13.40 -43.68
C ALA A 719 29.90 13.08 -42.36
N THR A 720 29.55 11.83 -42.13
CA THR A 720 28.65 11.46 -41.04
C THR A 720 29.29 11.53 -39.65
N TYR A 721 30.55 11.18 -39.51
CA TYR A 721 31.22 11.07 -38.18
C TYR A 721 31.82 12.39 -37.65
N GLU A 722 32.35 13.23 -38.54
CA GLU A 722 32.92 14.54 -38.12
C GLU A 722 31.86 15.64 -37.94
N GLN A 723 30.77 15.60 -38.70
CA GLN A 723 29.65 16.54 -38.54
C GLN A 723 28.89 16.34 -37.25
N GLU A 724 28.73 15.12 -36.77
CA GLU A 724 28.15 14.81 -35.46
C GLU A 724 28.94 15.43 -34.30
N ASN A 725 30.26 15.46 -34.38
CA ASN A 725 31.13 16.05 -33.35
C ASN A 725 31.12 17.58 -33.37
N ILE A 726 30.92 18.24 -34.51
CA ILE A 726 30.83 19.70 -34.61
C ILE A 726 29.52 20.21 -33.98
N PHE A 727 28.41 19.48 -34.13
CA PHE A 727 27.11 19.82 -33.53
C PHE A 727 27.05 19.60 -32.02
N ASN A 728 27.81 18.64 -31.50
CA ASN A 728 27.89 18.38 -30.06
C ASN A 728 28.80 19.36 -29.28
N ASN A 729 29.69 20.10 -29.98
CA ASN A 729 30.62 21.02 -29.36
C ASN A 729 30.19 22.52 -29.42
N THR A 730 29.02 22.84 -29.96
CA THR A 730 28.44 24.19 -29.91
C THR A 730 27.37 24.28 -28.77
N ARG A 731 27.80 23.96 -27.55
CA ARG A 731 27.08 24.31 -26.31
C ARG A 731 27.66 25.56 -25.68
#